data_a8764c16531987f8bcce4d7ec8d2bc62
#
_entry.id   a8764c16531987f8bcce4d7ec8d2bc62
#
_cell.length_a   1.000
_cell.length_b   1.000
_cell.length_c   1.000
_cell.angle_alpha   90.00
_cell.angle_beta   90.00
_cell.angle_gamma   90.00
#
_symmetry.space_group_name_H-M   'P 1'
#
loop_
_entity.id
_entity.type
_entity.pdbx_description
1 polymer ?
#
loop_
_entity_poly.entity_id
_entity_poly.type
_entity_poly.pdbx_seq_one_letter_code
_entity_poly.pdbx_strand_id
1 'polypeptide(L)'
;MNISYKWLKEYVDFSLSPQEVCDALTSEGLEVGALEEVQSIRGGLKGLFVGKVLTCDMHPDSDHLHVTTVDLGHGETRQIVCGAPNVAAGQKVMVADLGCVLYDGDKEFAIKKSKLRGVESNGMICAEDEIGVGSSHDGIIVLPEDAEIGMPAAEYYNLESDWLIEVDITANRADALSHWGVARDLYAWLKQNGYETSLHRPSDETFVVDDETLPIDVEIVNKEACKRYACVSITDCEVKESPEWLKNKLNTIGVRPINNIVDITNYVMMAYGQPLHCFDADMVKGHRIVVKTMPEGTPFITLDGEEHKLSERDLAICNAEDPMCIAGVFGGKGSGTYDNTRNIVLESAYFHPTWIRKSARRHGLSTDASFRFERGIDPEGVIYALKQAALLCKELSGGKISMQIKDVYPEKIENAKVDLGYSYVNRLVGKDIPAETIKSIVTSLEMKILEENVDGLKLEIPAYRVDVQRPCDVVEDILRVYGYNNVEIPTQLKSSLVVKGDEDKKHVLANLVGEQLLGCGFNEILNNSLTKSAYYDKLQSYPTENLVRIMNPLSSDLNVMRQTMLFGGLESIAYNVNRRNPNLKFFERGNVYTFSPDKQNADNPMAAYKEENMIALWVTGKRVAGSWAHADEQSTFFELKAYVMNILSRIGVPFGMLMFKDSTGDIFSKATVIENRGGKKLVEMGLVSKAILKSAGIDQEVYYAELNWTALMKTIKKQKVEYREISKYPAVSRDLALLIDKNVEFVTIESVAYRSEKKLLRKVELFDVYEGKNLPEGKKSYAVNFILQDEQKTLNDKQIDSIMNKIIANLKKEIGAELR
;
A
#
# COMPACT_ATOMS: atom_id res chain seq x y z
N MET A 1 0.21 -6.43 15.34
CA MET A 1 -0.25 -6.59 16.75
C MET A 1 0.52 -7.71 17.40
N ASN A 2 1.11 -7.43 18.55
CA ASN A 2 1.89 -8.42 19.30
C ASN A 2 0.98 -9.15 20.29
N ILE A 3 0.96 -10.46 20.22
CA ILE A 3 0.13 -11.33 21.05
C ILE A 3 1.03 -12.28 21.84
N SER A 4 0.83 -12.36 23.15
CA SER A 4 1.46 -13.36 24.01
C SER A 4 0.64 -14.65 23.97
N TYR A 5 1.31 -15.77 23.70
CA TYR A 5 0.68 -17.09 23.67
C TYR A 5 0.12 -17.50 25.04
N LYS A 6 0.87 -17.23 26.13
CA LYS A 6 0.39 -17.54 27.49
C LYS A 6 -0.80 -16.67 27.88
N TRP A 7 -0.77 -15.39 27.53
CA TRP A 7 -1.87 -14.48 27.80
C TRP A 7 -3.11 -14.84 27.00
N LEU A 8 -2.95 -15.29 25.74
CA LEU A 8 -4.05 -15.77 24.92
C LEU A 8 -4.77 -16.96 25.56
N LYS A 9 -4.01 -17.88 26.20
CA LYS A 9 -4.57 -19.03 26.96
C LYS A 9 -5.42 -18.65 28.17
N GLU A 10 -5.32 -17.44 28.66
CA GLU A 10 -6.19 -16.98 29.75
C GLU A 10 -7.62 -16.69 29.26
N TYR A 11 -7.79 -16.49 27.96
CA TYR A 11 -9.08 -16.15 27.35
C TYR A 11 -9.73 -17.31 26.60
N VAL A 12 -8.94 -18.23 26.08
CA VAL A 12 -9.48 -19.35 25.29
C VAL A 12 -8.70 -20.62 25.59
N ASP A 13 -9.45 -21.72 25.83
CA ASP A 13 -8.88 -23.03 26.11
C ASP A 13 -8.43 -23.70 24.80
N PHE A 14 -7.18 -24.14 24.77
CA PHE A 14 -6.63 -24.92 23.66
C PHE A 14 -5.37 -25.69 24.07
N SER A 15 -5.09 -26.75 23.31
CA SER A 15 -3.90 -27.59 23.49
C SER A 15 -2.87 -27.42 22.35
N LEU A 16 -3.14 -26.54 21.39
CA LEU A 16 -2.26 -26.28 20.25
C LEU A 16 -0.91 -25.73 20.71
N SER A 17 0.14 -26.12 20.02
CA SER A 17 1.47 -25.52 20.17
C SER A 17 1.48 -24.08 19.62
N PRO A 18 2.48 -23.25 19.96
CA PRO A 18 2.60 -21.89 19.41
C PRO A 18 2.56 -21.86 17.87
N GLN A 19 3.22 -22.78 17.19
CA GLN A 19 3.20 -22.85 15.73
C GLN A 19 1.82 -23.20 15.17
N GLU A 20 1.11 -24.15 15.78
CA GLU A 20 -0.24 -24.53 15.35
C GLU A 20 -1.23 -23.37 15.56
N VAL A 21 -1.05 -22.54 16.60
CA VAL A 21 -1.85 -21.31 16.78
C VAL A 21 -1.56 -20.32 15.66
N CYS A 22 -0.30 -20.14 15.27
CA CYS A 22 0.06 -19.29 14.14
C CYS A 22 -0.58 -19.76 12.83
N ASP A 23 -0.57 -21.06 12.58
CA ASP A 23 -1.17 -21.67 11.39
C ASP A 23 -2.71 -21.50 11.39
N ALA A 24 -3.35 -21.67 12.56
CA ALA A 24 -4.79 -21.45 12.74
C ALA A 24 -5.18 -19.99 12.45
N LEU A 25 -4.51 -19.03 13.10
CA LEU A 25 -4.77 -17.61 12.93
C LEU A 25 -4.58 -17.17 11.47
N THR A 26 -3.48 -17.60 10.83
CA THR A 26 -3.23 -17.30 9.43
C THR A 26 -4.31 -17.87 8.51
N SER A 27 -4.77 -19.11 8.80
CA SER A 27 -5.80 -19.77 7.98
C SER A 27 -7.16 -19.07 8.02
N GLU A 28 -7.45 -18.33 9.07
CA GLU A 28 -8.69 -17.56 9.23
C GLU A 28 -8.55 -16.06 8.89
N GLY A 29 -7.37 -15.64 8.36
CA GLY A 29 -7.14 -14.29 7.85
C GLY A 29 -6.49 -13.33 8.85
N LEU A 30 -6.01 -13.81 9.98
CA LEU A 30 -5.11 -13.09 10.88
C LEU A 30 -3.67 -13.55 10.61
N GLU A 31 -3.07 -13.00 9.57
CA GLU A 31 -1.75 -13.40 9.08
C GLU A 31 -0.68 -13.22 10.16
N VAL A 32 0.09 -14.27 10.43
CA VAL A 32 1.18 -14.24 11.38
C VAL A 32 2.49 -13.97 10.64
N GLY A 33 3.12 -12.83 10.95
CA GLY A 33 4.39 -12.40 10.37
C GLY A 33 5.61 -13.03 11.04
N ALA A 34 5.57 -13.22 12.38
CA ALA A 34 6.67 -13.80 13.15
C ALA A 34 6.16 -14.57 14.39
N LEU A 35 6.97 -15.56 14.79
CA LEU A 35 6.82 -16.30 16.05
C LEU A 35 8.18 -16.32 16.75
N GLU A 36 8.28 -15.72 17.94
CA GLU A 36 9.52 -15.61 18.69
C GLU A 36 9.36 -16.09 20.14
N GLU A 37 10.31 -16.85 20.65
CA GLU A 37 10.36 -17.17 22.07
C GLU A 37 10.96 -15.99 22.85
N VAL A 38 10.16 -15.41 23.73
CA VAL A 38 10.54 -14.29 24.59
C VAL A 38 10.78 -14.81 26.00
N GLN A 39 11.92 -14.50 26.56
CA GLN A 39 12.29 -14.86 27.91
C GLN A 39 12.26 -13.60 28.79
N SER A 40 11.80 -13.73 30.03
CA SER A 40 11.68 -12.59 30.97
C SER A 40 13.06 -11.93 31.23
N ILE A 41 14.14 -12.68 31.08
CA ILE A 41 15.50 -12.15 31.09
C ILE A 41 16.17 -12.51 29.77
N ARG A 42 16.77 -11.54 29.09
CA ARG A 42 17.42 -11.70 27.79
C ARG A 42 18.49 -12.81 27.84
N GLY A 43 18.43 -13.73 26.91
CA GLY A 43 19.34 -14.90 26.84
C GLY A 43 18.94 -16.07 27.73
N GLY A 44 17.87 -15.93 28.54
CA GLY A 44 17.27 -17.00 29.34
C GLY A 44 18.21 -17.62 30.36
N LEU A 45 19.19 -16.87 30.84
CA LEU A 45 20.20 -17.33 31.80
C LEU A 45 20.90 -18.65 31.37
N LYS A 46 21.00 -18.89 30.04
CA LYS A 46 21.63 -20.10 29.48
C LYS A 46 23.10 -20.11 29.77
N GLY A 47 23.59 -21.21 30.39
CA GLY A 47 25.00 -21.37 30.77
C GLY A 47 25.36 -20.73 32.11
N LEU A 48 24.35 -20.25 32.88
CA LEU A 48 24.52 -19.88 34.27
C LEU A 48 24.05 -20.99 35.21
N PHE A 49 24.79 -21.23 36.28
CA PHE A 49 24.50 -22.30 37.25
C PHE A 49 24.77 -21.81 38.68
N VAL A 50 24.10 -22.44 39.63
CA VAL A 50 24.41 -22.31 41.05
C VAL A 50 25.73 -23.02 41.32
N GLY A 51 26.75 -22.28 41.74
CA GLY A 51 28.04 -22.83 42.11
C GLY A 51 28.31 -22.67 43.60
N LYS A 52 29.24 -23.47 44.16
CA LYS A 52 29.77 -23.34 45.52
C LYS A 52 31.26 -23.00 45.48
N VAL A 53 31.62 -21.91 46.12
CA VAL A 53 33.02 -21.51 46.28
C VAL A 53 33.68 -22.44 47.29
N LEU A 54 34.56 -23.31 46.82
CA LEU A 54 35.31 -24.27 47.69
C LEU A 54 36.50 -23.58 48.35
N THR A 55 37.28 -22.82 47.59
CA THR A 55 38.46 -22.06 48.10
C THR A 55 38.40 -20.64 47.56
N CYS A 56 38.95 -19.71 48.34
CA CYS A 56 39.04 -18.30 48.00
C CYS A 56 40.35 -17.73 48.54
N ASP A 57 41.37 -17.66 47.69
CA ASP A 57 42.71 -17.20 48.06
C ASP A 57 43.02 -15.86 47.37
N MET A 58 43.84 -15.02 48.00
CA MET A 58 44.31 -13.77 47.39
C MET A 58 45.13 -14.04 46.13
N HIS A 59 44.90 -13.24 45.09
CA HIS A 59 45.63 -13.35 43.85
C HIS A 59 47.08 -12.97 44.06
N PRO A 60 48.11 -13.77 43.55
CA PRO A 60 49.50 -13.53 43.83
C PRO A 60 50.04 -12.15 43.40
N ASP A 61 49.42 -11.54 42.34
CA ASP A 61 49.86 -10.28 41.75
C ASP A 61 48.75 -9.20 41.84
N SER A 62 47.85 -9.29 42.83
CA SER A 62 46.79 -8.30 43.00
C SER A 62 46.35 -8.19 44.46
N ASP A 63 45.99 -7.00 44.87
CA ASP A 63 45.52 -6.62 46.22
C ASP A 63 44.00 -6.66 46.38
N HIS A 64 43.29 -6.87 45.28
CA HIS A 64 41.79 -6.87 45.25
C HIS A 64 41.16 -8.04 44.47
N LEU A 65 42.01 -8.86 43.78
CA LEU A 65 41.50 -10.03 43.11
C LEU A 65 41.65 -11.28 43.98
N HIS A 66 40.71 -12.18 43.85
CA HIS A 66 40.72 -13.49 44.50
C HIS A 66 40.74 -14.60 43.46
N VAL A 67 41.48 -15.64 43.71
CA VAL A 67 41.47 -16.88 42.94
C VAL A 67 40.57 -17.86 43.66
N THR A 68 39.49 -18.21 43.04
CA THR A 68 38.52 -19.13 43.63
C THR A 68 38.48 -20.45 42.88
N THR A 69 38.18 -21.53 43.58
CA THR A 69 37.78 -22.83 43.00
C THR A 69 36.29 -22.98 43.28
N VAL A 70 35.47 -23.08 42.24
CA VAL A 70 34.05 -23.16 42.35
C VAL A 70 33.56 -24.54 41.88
N ASP A 71 32.75 -25.20 42.64
CA ASP A 71 32.04 -26.44 42.30
C ASP A 71 30.76 -26.12 41.60
N LEU A 72 30.59 -26.58 40.34
CA LEU A 72 29.35 -26.41 39.55
C LEU A 72 28.40 -27.61 39.64
N GLY A 73 28.67 -28.56 40.54
CA GLY A 73 27.91 -29.81 40.61
C GLY A 73 28.46 -30.89 39.67
N HIS A 74 27.96 -32.10 39.81
CA HIS A 74 28.27 -33.25 38.97
C HIS A 74 29.80 -33.58 38.86
N GLY A 75 30.61 -33.12 39.86
CA GLY A 75 32.03 -33.35 39.92
C GLY A 75 32.89 -32.38 39.06
N GLU A 76 32.30 -31.34 38.54
CA GLU A 76 32.97 -30.32 37.77
C GLU A 76 33.35 -29.10 38.63
N THR A 77 34.64 -28.75 38.66
CA THR A 77 35.16 -27.55 39.32
C THR A 77 35.75 -26.58 38.33
N ARG A 78 35.64 -25.31 38.59
CA ARG A 78 36.20 -24.22 37.78
C ARG A 78 37.08 -23.33 38.65
N GLN A 79 38.27 -23.01 38.11
CA GLN A 79 39.08 -21.92 38.66
C GLN A 79 38.57 -20.59 38.07
N ILE A 80 38.19 -19.67 38.93
CA ILE A 80 37.66 -18.37 38.52
C ILE A 80 38.35 -17.29 39.30
N VAL A 81 38.81 -16.24 38.61
CA VAL A 81 39.36 -15.05 39.25
C VAL A 81 38.25 -14.04 39.43
N CYS A 82 37.95 -13.64 40.66
CA CYS A 82 36.87 -12.73 41.03
C CYS A 82 37.42 -11.44 41.65
N GLY A 83 36.88 -10.30 41.24
CA GLY A 83 37.24 -8.97 41.78
C GLY A 83 36.23 -8.42 42.80
N ALA A 84 35.19 -9.13 43.09
CA ALA A 84 34.17 -8.63 43.98
C ALA A 84 34.61 -8.68 45.46
N PRO A 85 34.32 -7.63 46.26
CA PRO A 85 34.80 -7.54 47.63
C PRO A 85 34.08 -8.52 48.59
N ASN A 86 32.94 -9.05 48.21
CA ASN A 86 32.12 -9.92 49.03
C ASN A 86 32.29 -11.42 48.75
N VAL A 87 33.24 -11.83 47.88
CA VAL A 87 33.51 -13.23 47.60
C VAL A 87 34.21 -13.93 48.74
N ALA A 88 33.74 -15.10 49.19
CA ALA A 88 34.33 -15.87 50.26
C ALA A 88 34.14 -17.39 50.08
N ALA A 89 35.06 -18.20 50.67
CA ALA A 89 34.89 -19.64 50.66
C ALA A 89 33.65 -20.09 51.40
N GLY A 90 32.99 -21.13 50.86
CA GLY A 90 31.76 -21.68 51.42
C GLY A 90 30.49 -21.10 50.86
N GLN A 91 30.53 -19.93 50.24
CA GLN A 91 29.32 -19.28 49.65
C GLN A 91 28.79 -20.04 48.45
N LYS A 92 27.44 -20.05 48.31
CA LYS A 92 26.79 -20.40 47.05
C LYS A 92 26.60 -19.14 46.23
N VAL A 93 26.91 -19.20 44.95
CA VAL A 93 27.02 -18.03 44.07
C VAL A 93 26.46 -18.36 42.69
N MET A 94 26.15 -17.35 41.91
CA MET A 94 25.72 -17.50 40.53
C MET A 94 26.94 -17.43 39.60
N VAL A 95 27.14 -18.47 38.76
CA VAL A 95 28.30 -18.65 37.92
C VAL A 95 27.94 -18.77 36.45
N ALA A 96 28.57 -17.90 35.63
CA ALA A 96 28.53 -18.05 34.17
C ALA A 96 29.70 -18.96 33.72
N ASP A 97 29.39 -20.13 33.17
CA ASP A 97 30.36 -21.08 32.66
C ASP A 97 30.88 -20.68 31.28
N LEU A 98 31.93 -21.37 30.81
CA LEU A 98 32.50 -21.09 29.48
C LEU A 98 31.47 -21.27 28.36
N GLY A 99 31.41 -20.29 27.49
CA GLY A 99 30.41 -20.23 26.39
C GLY A 99 29.10 -19.55 26.73
N CYS A 100 28.85 -19.23 28.02
CA CYS A 100 27.74 -18.39 28.42
C CYS A 100 27.86 -17.03 27.76
N VAL A 101 26.69 -16.47 27.31
CA VAL A 101 26.61 -15.11 26.76
C VAL A 101 25.82 -14.26 27.74
N LEU A 102 26.43 -13.19 28.22
CA LEU A 102 25.82 -12.17 29.05
C LEU A 102 25.47 -10.95 28.20
N TYR A 103 24.57 -10.12 28.66
CA TYR A 103 24.03 -8.97 27.91
C TYR A 103 24.15 -7.69 28.73
N ASP A 104 24.72 -6.64 28.12
CA ASP A 104 24.76 -5.28 28.65
C ASP A 104 24.05 -4.34 27.66
N GLY A 105 22.77 -4.10 27.88
CA GLY A 105 21.90 -3.46 26.90
C GLY A 105 21.89 -4.23 25.58
N ASP A 106 22.31 -3.60 24.48
CA ASP A 106 22.39 -4.27 23.16
C ASP A 106 23.68 -5.04 22.90
N LYS A 107 24.64 -4.99 23.84
CA LYS A 107 25.93 -5.64 23.66
C LYS A 107 25.93 -7.07 24.22
N GLU A 108 26.52 -7.97 23.47
CA GLU A 108 26.75 -9.37 23.88
C GLU A 108 28.16 -9.57 24.36
N PHE A 109 28.33 -10.24 25.50
CA PHE A 109 29.60 -10.60 26.10
C PHE A 109 29.69 -12.10 26.34
N ALA A 110 30.48 -12.80 25.53
CA ALA A 110 30.65 -14.23 25.67
C ALA A 110 31.78 -14.55 26.70
N ILE A 111 31.49 -15.39 27.70
CA ILE A 111 32.44 -15.87 28.67
C ILE A 111 33.40 -16.83 28.01
N LYS A 112 34.68 -16.44 27.99
CA LYS A 112 35.75 -17.23 27.38
C LYS A 112 36.86 -17.49 28.40
N LYS A 113 37.62 -18.57 28.19
CA LYS A 113 38.83 -18.81 28.95
C LYS A 113 39.75 -17.60 28.86
N SER A 114 40.10 -17.01 29.99
CA SER A 114 40.92 -15.81 30.06
C SER A 114 42.09 -15.99 31.04
N LYS A 115 43.08 -15.09 30.96
CA LYS A 115 44.14 -14.98 31.94
C LYS A 115 44.14 -13.59 32.53
N LEU A 116 43.89 -13.52 33.84
CA LEU A 116 43.88 -12.26 34.58
C LEU A 116 45.17 -12.18 35.40
N ARG A 117 46.05 -11.24 35.05
CA ARG A 117 47.39 -11.07 35.66
C ARG A 117 48.16 -12.42 35.79
N GLY A 118 48.12 -13.25 34.72
CA GLY A 118 48.84 -14.53 34.67
C GLY A 118 48.07 -15.74 35.20
N VAL A 119 47.02 -15.61 35.96
CA VAL A 119 46.19 -16.69 36.49
C VAL A 119 45.01 -16.97 35.56
N GLU A 120 44.76 -18.25 35.26
CA GLU A 120 43.67 -18.66 34.39
C GLU A 120 42.30 -18.49 35.09
N SER A 121 41.30 -17.91 34.37
CA SER A 121 39.89 -17.84 34.79
C SER A 121 39.04 -18.56 33.75
N ASN A 122 38.28 -19.56 34.20
CA ASN A 122 37.46 -20.43 33.39
C ASN A 122 35.97 -20.27 33.71
N GLY A 123 35.50 -19.01 33.75
CA GLY A 123 34.11 -18.64 34.08
C GLY A 123 34.09 -17.27 34.74
N MET A 124 32.92 -16.85 35.18
CA MET A 124 32.65 -15.59 35.88
C MET A 124 31.65 -15.82 37.00
N ILE A 125 31.93 -15.29 38.19
CA ILE A 125 30.93 -15.20 39.29
C ILE A 125 30.23 -13.87 39.10
N CYS A 126 28.91 -13.85 39.02
CA CYS A 126 28.14 -12.73 38.52
C CYS A 126 27.48 -11.89 39.62
N ALA A 127 27.33 -10.59 39.35
CA ALA A 127 26.44 -9.67 40.05
C ALA A 127 24.99 -9.72 39.50
N GLU A 128 24.07 -9.07 40.17
CA GLU A 128 22.64 -9.07 39.76
C GLU A 128 22.43 -8.39 38.43
N ASP A 129 23.03 -7.22 38.21
CA ASP A 129 22.91 -6.44 36.98
C ASP A 129 23.58 -7.11 35.78
N GLU A 130 24.66 -7.88 36.00
CA GLU A 130 25.35 -8.60 34.93
C GLU A 130 24.54 -9.75 34.30
N ILE A 131 23.57 -10.27 35.04
CA ILE A 131 22.69 -11.34 34.55
C ILE A 131 21.23 -10.88 34.44
N GLY A 132 20.94 -9.62 34.77
CA GLY A 132 19.62 -9.02 34.61
C GLY A 132 18.58 -9.46 35.62
N VAL A 133 18.97 -10.00 36.80
CA VAL A 133 18.04 -10.41 37.87
C VAL A 133 17.80 -9.31 38.89
N GLY A 134 18.53 -8.22 38.82
CA GLY A 134 18.42 -7.05 39.69
C GLY A 134 19.26 -5.89 39.17
N SER A 135 19.39 -4.83 39.97
CA SER A 135 20.11 -3.63 39.59
C SER A 135 21.40 -3.38 40.39
N SER A 136 21.73 -4.25 41.36
CA SER A 136 22.91 -4.10 42.21
C SER A 136 24.19 -4.56 41.51
N HIS A 137 25.25 -3.72 41.60
CA HIS A 137 26.61 -4.02 41.18
C HIS A 137 27.58 -3.97 42.37
N ASP A 138 27.06 -3.96 43.60
CA ASP A 138 27.90 -3.79 44.81
C ASP A 138 28.73 -5.04 45.16
N GLY A 139 28.51 -6.14 44.46
CA GLY A 139 29.20 -7.41 44.61
C GLY A 139 28.54 -8.57 43.90
N ILE A 140 29.09 -9.76 44.06
CA ILE A 140 28.50 -10.98 43.50
C ILE A 140 27.22 -11.37 44.22
N ILE A 141 26.36 -12.10 43.52
CA ILE A 141 25.16 -12.74 44.08
C ILE A 141 25.57 -13.84 45.03
N VAL A 142 25.21 -13.68 46.33
CA VAL A 142 25.36 -14.74 47.35
C VAL A 142 24.00 -15.35 47.58
N LEU A 143 23.91 -16.65 47.27
CA LEU A 143 22.64 -17.40 47.34
C LEU A 143 22.46 -17.99 48.74
N PRO A 144 21.23 -18.30 49.15
CA PRO A 144 20.90 -19.03 50.38
C PRO A 144 21.57 -20.42 50.45
N GLU A 145 21.79 -20.94 51.66
CA GLU A 145 22.46 -22.23 51.85
C GLU A 145 21.67 -23.45 51.32
N ASP A 146 20.38 -23.31 51.12
CA ASP A 146 19.49 -24.34 50.57
C ASP A 146 19.53 -24.40 49.02
N ALA A 147 20.11 -23.42 48.29
CA ALA A 147 20.23 -23.46 46.84
C ALA A 147 20.98 -24.73 46.40
N GLU A 148 20.46 -25.50 45.43
CA GLU A 148 21.04 -26.73 44.93
C GLU A 148 22.24 -26.43 43.99
N ILE A 149 23.38 -27.02 44.31
CA ILE A 149 24.64 -26.80 43.49
C ILE A 149 24.45 -27.51 42.16
N GLY A 150 24.77 -26.84 41.05
CA GLY A 150 24.59 -27.32 39.69
C GLY A 150 23.24 -27.04 39.10
N MET A 151 22.28 -26.48 39.88
CA MET A 151 20.98 -26.06 39.35
C MET A 151 21.16 -24.97 38.31
N PRO A 152 20.55 -25.06 37.11
CA PRO A 152 20.53 -23.97 36.14
C PRO A 152 19.92 -22.71 36.73
N ALA A 153 20.51 -21.53 36.43
CA ALA A 153 19.98 -20.25 36.90
C ALA A 153 18.53 -19.99 36.49
N ALA A 154 18.17 -20.39 35.25
CA ALA A 154 16.80 -20.29 34.76
C ALA A 154 15.78 -21.03 35.65
N GLU A 155 16.17 -22.19 36.17
CA GLU A 155 15.34 -22.98 37.07
C GLU A 155 15.30 -22.39 38.48
N TYR A 156 16.47 -21.95 38.99
CA TYR A 156 16.58 -21.30 40.28
C TYR A 156 15.72 -20.03 40.41
N TYR A 157 15.71 -19.20 39.36
CA TYR A 157 14.91 -17.97 39.31
C TYR A 157 13.49 -18.19 38.78
N ASN A 158 13.07 -19.43 38.53
CA ASN A 158 11.77 -19.76 37.90
C ASN A 158 11.53 -18.88 36.65
N LEU A 159 12.53 -18.81 35.76
CA LEU A 159 12.46 -17.97 34.59
C LEU A 159 11.28 -18.36 33.70
N GLU A 160 10.40 -17.47 33.46
CA GLU A 160 9.29 -17.69 32.56
C GLU A 160 9.69 -17.38 31.11
N SER A 161 9.45 -18.33 30.20
CA SER A 161 9.46 -18.05 28.77
C SER A 161 8.02 -17.96 28.25
N ASP A 162 7.79 -17.12 27.26
CA ASP A 162 6.54 -17.01 26.55
C ASP A 162 6.82 -16.97 25.05
N TRP A 163 5.79 -17.06 24.22
CA TRP A 163 5.89 -16.89 22.78
C TRP A 163 5.19 -15.63 22.34
N LEU A 164 5.93 -14.79 21.62
CA LEU A 164 5.40 -13.62 20.95
C LEU A 164 4.95 -14.03 19.54
N ILE A 165 3.68 -13.81 19.27
CA ILE A 165 3.06 -13.99 17.96
C ILE A 165 2.82 -12.59 17.36
N GLU A 166 3.51 -12.25 16.29
CA GLU A 166 3.28 -11.00 15.55
C GLU A 166 2.19 -11.22 14.52
N VAL A 167 1.04 -10.57 14.71
CA VAL A 167 -0.15 -10.68 13.86
C VAL A 167 -0.33 -9.40 13.06
N ASP A 168 -0.37 -9.52 11.73
CA ASP A 168 -0.69 -8.42 10.83
C ASP A 168 -2.20 -8.24 10.72
N ILE A 169 -2.70 -7.21 11.40
CA ILE A 169 -4.13 -6.90 11.46
C ILE A 169 -4.47 -5.88 10.37
N THR A 170 -5.34 -6.27 9.44
CA THR A 170 -5.87 -5.38 8.41
C THR A 170 -6.77 -4.29 9.02
N ALA A 171 -6.88 -3.14 8.35
CA ALA A 171 -7.55 -1.97 8.91
C ALA A 171 -9.05 -2.17 9.18
N ASN A 172 -9.70 -3.13 8.53
CA ASN A 172 -11.10 -3.49 8.74
C ASN A 172 -11.31 -4.37 9.99
N ARG A 173 -10.26 -5.08 10.46
CA ARG A 173 -10.33 -5.99 11.60
C ARG A 173 -9.92 -5.32 12.91
N ALA A 174 -10.49 -4.13 13.18
CA ALA A 174 -10.27 -3.40 14.44
C ALA A 174 -10.62 -4.21 15.69
N ASP A 175 -11.58 -5.12 15.58
CA ASP A 175 -12.00 -6.06 16.61
C ASP A 175 -10.89 -7.01 17.09
N ALA A 176 -9.91 -7.30 16.24
CA ALA A 176 -8.76 -8.16 16.54
C ALA A 176 -7.53 -7.40 17.11
N LEU A 177 -7.63 -6.09 17.37
CA LEU A 177 -6.54 -5.27 17.93
C LEU A 177 -6.35 -5.46 19.45
N SER A 178 -6.59 -6.69 19.96
CA SER A 178 -6.44 -7.05 21.36
C SER A 178 -6.30 -8.57 21.52
N HIS A 179 -5.81 -9.02 22.69
CA HIS A 179 -5.76 -10.43 23.01
C HIS A 179 -7.16 -11.06 23.03
N TRP A 180 -8.14 -10.36 23.61
CA TRP A 180 -9.54 -10.79 23.60
C TRP A 180 -10.10 -10.93 22.17
N GLY A 181 -9.80 -9.97 21.28
CA GLY A 181 -10.27 -10.04 19.90
C GLY A 181 -9.70 -11.22 19.12
N VAL A 182 -8.39 -11.48 19.28
CA VAL A 182 -7.73 -12.66 18.68
C VAL A 182 -8.25 -13.96 19.31
N ALA A 183 -8.50 -13.96 20.63
CA ALA A 183 -9.07 -15.13 21.31
C ALA A 183 -10.45 -15.51 20.77
N ARG A 184 -11.31 -14.53 20.44
CA ARG A 184 -12.64 -14.78 19.83
C ARG A 184 -12.52 -15.45 18.47
N ASP A 185 -11.61 -14.98 17.62
CA ASP A 185 -11.38 -15.60 16.32
C ASP A 185 -10.84 -17.01 16.48
N LEU A 186 -9.79 -17.19 17.27
CA LEU A 186 -9.21 -18.51 17.54
C LEU A 186 -10.26 -19.47 18.11
N TYR A 187 -11.13 -19.01 19.01
CA TYR A 187 -12.25 -19.82 19.53
C TYR A 187 -13.19 -20.27 18.41
N ALA A 188 -13.55 -19.38 17.49
CA ALA A 188 -14.43 -19.72 16.38
C ALA A 188 -13.78 -20.78 15.47
N TRP A 189 -12.50 -20.64 15.20
CA TRP A 189 -11.73 -21.60 14.42
C TRP A 189 -11.62 -22.95 15.12
N LEU A 190 -11.27 -22.98 16.42
CA LEU A 190 -11.15 -24.19 17.22
C LEU A 190 -12.48 -24.98 17.23
N LYS A 191 -13.58 -24.28 17.50
CA LYS A 191 -14.92 -24.87 17.52
C LYS A 191 -15.31 -25.46 16.15
N GLN A 192 -15.05 -24.77 15.08
CA GLN A 192 -15.31 -25.22 13.70
C GLN A 192 -14.48 -26.46 13.36
N ASN A 193 -13.25 -26.56 13.84
CA ASN A 193 -12.36 -27.69 13.61
C ASN A 193 -12.49 -28.82 14.63
N GLY A 194 -13.51 -28.79 15.50
CA GLY A 194 -13.88 -29.89 16.40
C GLY A 194 -13.02 -30.01 17.67
N TYR A 195 -12.29 -28.96 18.04
CA TYR A 195 -11.59 -28.92 19.31
C TYR A 195 -12.56 -28.62 20.44
N GLU A 196 -12.32 -29.24 21.61
CA GLU A 196 -12.99 -28.85 22.82
C GLU A 196 -12.39 -27.55 23.33
N THR A 197 -13.20 -26.48 23.43
CA THR A 197 -12.77 -25.14 23.73
C THR A 197 -13.87 -24.35 24.45
N SER A 198 -13.46 -23.41 25.27
CA SER A 198 -14.33 -22.39 25.86
C SER A 198 -13.64 -21.02 25.87
N LEU A 199 -14.45 -19.95 25.89
CA LEU A 199 -14.01 -18.57 25.91
C LEU A 199 -14.26 -17.99 27.32
N HIS A 200 -13.22 -17.44 27.93
CA HIS A 200 -13.24 -16.92 29.30
C HIS A 200 -13.02 -15.43 29.32
N ARG A 201 -13.98 -14.67 29.79
CA ARG A 201 -13.84 -13.25 30.04
C ARG A 201 -13.80 -12.99 31.53
N PRO A 202 -12.78 -12.33 32.09
CA PRO A 202 -12.72 -11.98 33.51
C PRO A 202 -13.98 -11.25 33.97
N SER A 203 -14.51 -11.61 35.15
CA SER A 203 -15.73 -10.99 35.69
C SER A 203 -15.48 -9.56 36.15
N ASP A 204 -16.44 -8.67 35.94
CA ASP A 204 -16.47 -7.31 36.45
C ASP A 204 -17.49 -7.11 37.61
N GLU A 205 -18.10 -8.21 38.08
CA GLU A 205 -19.14 -8.18 39.12
C GLU A 205 -18.61 -7.74 40.49
N THR A 206 -17.31 -7.86 40.71
CA THR A 206 -16.65 -7.43 41.96
C THR A 206 -16.46 -5.91 42.05
N PHE A 207 -16.82 -5.17 40.98
CA PHE A 207 -16.76 -3.72 41.00
C PHE A 207 -17.77 -3.13 41.96
N VAL A 208 -17.28 -2.54 43.04
CA VAL A 208 -18.09 -1.88 44.07
C VAL A 208 -17.45 -0.53 44.40
N VAL A 209 -18.26 0.51 44.49
CA VAL A 209 -17.85 1.83 44.93
C VAL A 209 -17.60 1.83 46.44
N ASP A 210 -16.44 2.24 46.87
CA ASP A 210 -16.04 2.26 48.29
C ASP A 210 -16.58 3.47 49.04
N ASP A 211 -16.57 4.64 48.36
CA ASP A 211 -17.13 5.87 48.91
C ASP A 211 -17.54 6.85 47.74
N GLU A 212 -18.02 8.02 48.06
CA GLU A 212 -18.40 9.05 47.08
C GLU A 212 -17.71 10.39 47.36
N THR A 213 -16.41 10.32 47.71
CA THR A 213 -15.64 11.50 48.16
C THR A 213 -15.10 12.37 47.02
N LEU A 214 -14.97 11.81 45.79
CA LEU A 214 -14.42 12.51 44.65
C LEU A 214 -15.33 12.40 43.40
N PRO A 215 -16.52 13.02 43.40
CA PRO A 215 -17.38 13.02 42.23
C PRO A 215 -16.82 13.91 41.11
N ILE A 216 -16.81 13.39 39.90
CA ILE A 216 -16.41 14.09 38.68
C ILE A 216 -17.63 14.20 37.76
N ASP A 217 -17.94 15.42 37.31
CA ASP A 217 -18.99 15.62 36.30
C ASP A 217 -18.42 15.55 34.88
N VAL A 218 -19.25 15.14 33.91
CA VAL A 218 -18.84 14.99 32.51
C VAL A 218 -19.84 15.67 31.59
N GLU A 219 -19.34 16.50 30.69
CA GLU A 219 -20.13 17.11 29.61
C GLU A 219 -19.51 16.84 28.25
N ILE A 220 -20.31 16.28 27.33
CA ILE A 220 -19.95 16.11 25.93
C ILE A 220 -20.60 17.25 25.13
N VAL A 221 -19.78 18.23 24.72
CA VAL A 221 -20.23 19.36 23.90
C VAL A 221 -20.29 18.96 22.44
N ASN A 222 -19.24 18.28 21.94
CA ASN A 222 -19.22 17.79 20.55
C ASN A 222 -19.63 16.31 20.49
N LYS A 223 -20.92 16.09 20.33
CA LYS A 223 -21.54 14.73 20.27
C LYS A 223 -21.22 13.97 18.97
N GLU A 224 -20.79 14.67 17.92
CA GLU A 224 -20.37 14.01 16.69
C GLU A 224 -19.01 13.33 16.88
N ALA A 225 -18.05 14.04 17.47
CA ALA A 225 -16.69 13.58 17.65
C ALA A 225 -16.54 12.62 18.84
N CYS A 226 -17.33 12.80 19.91
CA CYS A 226 -17.38 11.91 21.06
C CYS A 226 -18.79 11.35 21.23
N LYS A 227 -18.95 10.04 20.96
CA LYS A 227 -20.24 9.36 21.06
C LYS A 227 -20.54 8.83 22.46
N ARG A 228 -19.51 8.44 23.21
CA ARG A 228 -19.62 7.93 24.58
C ARG A 228 -18.39 8.35 25.37
N TYR A 229 -18.58 8.77 26.60
CA TYR A 229 -17.50 9.09 27.54
C TYR A 229 -17.87 8.59 28.92
N ALA A 230 -17.00 7.76 29.49
CA ALA A 230 -17.17 7.25 30.83
C ALA A 230 -15.92 7.52 31.68
N CYS A 231 -16.11 7.79 32.96
CA CYS A 231 -15.01 7.94 33.90
C CYS A 231 -15.38 7.43 35.29
N VAL A 232 -14.34 7.17 36.08
CA VAL A 232 -14.43 6.82 37.48
C VAL A 232 -13.22 7.42 38.22
N SER A 233 -13.41 7.94 39.45
CA SER A 233 -12.34 8.42 40.31
C SER A 233 -11.89 7.35 41.30
N ILE A 234 -10.60 7.34 41.58
CA ILE A 234 -10.00 6.46 42.60
C ILE A 234 -9.09 7.36 43.49
N THR A 235 -9.28 7.29 44.82
CA THR A 235 -8.51 8.05 45.77
C THR A 235 -7.51 7.16 46.51
N ASP A 236 -6.58 7.78 47.23
CA ASP A 236 -5.57 7.11 48.06
C ASP A 236 -4.68 6.12 47.28
N CYS A 237 -4.45 6.38 45.99
CA CYS A 237 -3.57 5.55 45.17
C CYS A 237 -2.11 5.74 45.53
N GLU A 238 -1.34 4.65 45.54
CA GLU A 238 0.11 4.67 45.58
C GLU A 238 0.68 4.36 44.20
N VAL A 239 1.29 5.36 43.55
CA VAL A 239 2.04 5.15 42.31
C VAL A 239 3.37 4.52 42.66
N LYS A 240 3.64 3.35 42.12
CA LYS A 240 4.83 2.54 42.37
C LYS A 240 5.14 1.65 41.17
N GLU A 241 6.23 0.91 41.26
CA GLU A 241 6.60 -0.08 40.24
C GLU A 241 5.52 -1.18 40.13
N SER A 242 5.26 -1.61 38.91
CA SER A 242 4.31 -2.68 38.61
C SER A 242 4.79 -4.04 39.13
N PRO A 243 3.89 -4.95 39.53
CA PRO A 243 4.26 -6.30 39.89
C PRO A 243 4.81 -7.06 38.67
N GLU A 244 5.66 -8.05 38.94
CA GLU A 244 6.39 -8.81 37.91
C GLU A 244 5.47 -9.42 36.83
N TRP A 245 4.32 -9.98 37.24
CA TRP A 245 3.40 -10.56 36.27
C TRP A 245 2.90 -9.54 35.21
N LEU A 246 2.67 -8.29 35.62
CA LEU A 246 2.21 -7.21 34.73
C LEU A 246 3.36 -6.74 33.84
N LYS A 247 4.55 -6.54 34.43
CA LYS A 247 5.76 -6.20 33.67
C LYS A 247 6.10 -7.26 32.61
N ASN A 248 6.04 -8.55 33.00
CA ASN A 248 6.34 -9.66 32.08
C ASN A 248 5.37 -9.71 30.90
N LYS A 249 4.06 -9.56 31.13
CA LYS A 249 3.06 -9.52 30.06
C LYS A 249 3.30 -8.37 29.09
N LEU A 250 3.55 -7.17 29.60
CA LEU A 250 3.81 -6.00 28.77
C LEU A 250 5.14 -6.12 28.01
N ASN A 251 6.21 -6.56 28.68
CA ASN A 251 7.51 -6.77 28.05
C ASN A 251 7.44 -7.82 26.93
N THR A 252 6.71 -8.91 27.13
CA THR A 252 6.53 -9.96 26.11
C THR A 252 5.98 -9.39 24.80
N ILE A 253 5.07 -8.44 24.87
CA ILE A 253 4.48 -7.81 23.68
C ILE A 253 5.20 -6.53 23.22
N GLY A 254 6.34 -6.21 23.84
CA GLY A 254 7.17 -5.06 23.47
C GLY A 254 6.70 -3.71 24.05
N VAL A 255 5.80 -3.72 25.04
CA VAL A 255 5.36 -2.52 25.74
C VAL A 255 6.23 -2.32 26.98
N ARG A 256 6.95 -1.19 27.05
CA ARG A 256 7.82 -0.86 28.17
C ARG A 256 7.02 -0.47 29.41
N PRO A 257 7.18 -1.15 30.56
CA PRO A 257 6.57 -0.76 31.82
C PRO A 257 7.06 0.61 32.32
N ILE A 258 6.18 1.36 32.97
CA ILE A 258 6.45 2.71 33.52
C ILE A 258 6.15 2.74 35.02
N ASN A 259 4.89 2.58 35.38
CA ASN A 259 4.42 2.46 36.77
C ASN A 259 3.07 1.71 36.77
N ASN A 260 2.64 1.26 37.97
CA ASN A 260 1.45 0.46 38.11
C ASN A 260 0.16 1.04 37.46
N ILE A 261 -0.02 2.37 37.50
CA ILE A 261 -1.23 3.02 36.94
C ILE A 261 -1.19 3.06 35.41
N VAL A 262 -0.08 3.53 34.84
CA VAL A 262 0.09 3.60 33.37
C VAL A 262 0.09 2.20 32.77
N ASP A 263 0.75 1.26 33.43
CA ASP A 263 0.86 -0.13 32.96
C ASP A 263 -0.50 -0.84 32.99
N ILE A 264 -1.37 -0.54 33.97
CA ILE A 264 -2.76 -1.03 33.98
C ILE A 264 -3.52 -0.50 32.75
N THR A 265 -3.40 0.78 32.40
CA THR A 265 -4.09 1.32 31.21
C THR A 265 -3.60 0.67 29.93
N ASN A 266 -2.29 0.46 29.79
CA ASN A 266 -1.69 -0.28 28.68
C ASN A 266 -2.14 -1.75 28.64
N TYR A 267 -2.13 -2.41 29.78
CA TYR A 267 -2.59 -3.80 29.90
C TYR A 267 -4.04 -3.95 29.44
N VAL A 268 -4.95 -3.11 29.92
CA VAL A 268 -6.38 -3.17 29.56
C VAL A 268 -6.58 -2.86 28.08
N MET A 269 -5.84 -1.92 27.51
CA MET A 269 -5.87 -1.63 26.07
C MET A 269 -5.40 -2.84 25.24
N MET A 270 -4.31 -3.50 25.63
CA MET A 270 -3.80 -4.67 24.93
C MET A 270 -4.65 -5.93 25.18
N ALA A 271 -5.30 -5.99 26.34
CA ALA A 271 -6.22 -7.07 26.69
C ALA A 271 -7.53 -7.01 25.89
N TYR A 272 -8.20 -5.86 25.86
CA TYR A 272 -9.59 -5.73 25.40
C TYR A 272 -9.78 -4.78 24.22
N GLY A 273 -8.72 -4.11 23.74
CA GLY A 273 -8.79 -3.18 22.60
C GLY A 273 -9.37 -1.81 22.92
N GLN A 274 -9.62 -1.51 24.20
CA GLN A 274 -10.15 -0.23 24.67
C GLN A 274 -9.00 0.64 25.21
N PRO A 275 -8.60 1.70 24.51
CA PRO A 275 -7.65 2.65 25.08
C PRO A 275 -8.25 3.38 26.28
N LEU A 276 -7.46 3.51 27.32
CA LEU A 276 -7.80 4.24 28.54
C LEU A 276 -6.82 5.37 28.75
N HIS A 277 -7.26 6.43 29.44
CA HIS A 277 -6.37 7.47 29.92
C HIS A 277 -6.57 7.67 31.42
N CYS A 278 -5.50 8.08 32.09
CA CYS A 278 -5.53 8.36 33.53
C CYS A 278 -5.07 9.81 33.76
N PHE A 279 -5.93 10.59 34.39
CA PHE A 279 -5.63 11.96 34.80
C PHE A 279 -5.30 11.99 36.31
N ASP A 280 -4.37 12.84 36.68
CA ASP A 280 -4.26 13.29 38.09
C ASP A 280 -5.53 14.08 38.45
N ALA A 281 -6.30 13.61 39.42
CA ALA A 281 -7.59 14.18 39.77
C ALA A 281 -7.46 15.60 40.32
N ASP A 282 -6.33 15.93 40.97
CA ASP A 282 -6.07 17.27 41.50
C ASP A 282 -5.86 18.30 40.37
N MET A 283 -5.53 17.84 39.15
CA MET A 283 -5.44 18.65 37.95
C MET A 283 -6.76 18.81 37.18
N VAL A 284 -7.78 18.04 37.58
CA VAL A 284 -9.13 18.18 37.02
C VAL A 284 -9.87 19.33 37.70
N LYS A 285 -9.51 20.55 37.31
CA LYS A 285 -10.08 21.78 37.90
C LYS A 285 -11.60 21.79 37.79
N GLY A 286 -12.24 22.14 38.92
CA GLY A 286 -13.69 22.19 39.03
C GLY A 286 -14.38 20.85 39.13
N HIS A 287 -13.63 19.75 39.30
CA HIS A 287 -14.13 18.35 39.28
C HIS A 287 -15.05 18.07 38.10
N ARG A 288 -14.68 18.62 36.97
CA ARG A 288 -15.47 18.54 35.72
C ARG A 288 -14.59 18.27 34.52
N ILE A 289 -15.05 17.35 33.69
CA ILE A 289 -14.48 17.02 32.38
C ILE A 289 -15.42 17.54 31.28
N VAL A 290 -14.88 18.29 30.32
CA VAL A 290 -15.62 18.85 29.19
C VAL A 290 -14.96 18.38 27.90
N VAL A 291 -15.68 17.59 27.10
CA VAL A 291 -15.20 17.08 25.82
C VAL A 291 -15.68 17.99 24.69
N LYS A 292 -14.77 18.80 24.14
CA LYS A 292 -15.09 19.85 23.17
C LYS A 292 -13.96 20.09 22.17
N THR A 293 -14.22 20.83 21.11
CA THR A 293 -13.17 21.39 20.24
C THR A 293 -12.67 22.72 20.81
N MET A 294 -11.42 23.05 20.50
CA MET A 294 -10.76 24.27 20.96
C MET A 294 -10.70 25.30 19.82
N PRO A 295 -10.55 26.61 20.13
CA PRO A 295 -10.27 27.61 19.11
C PRO A 295 -8.99 27.31 18.32
N GLU A 296 -8.99 27.67 17.03
CA GLU A 296 -7.83 27.50 16.15
C GLU A 296 -6.57 28.15 16.73
N GLY A 297 -5.46 27.42 16.74
CA GLY A 297 -4.18 27.89 17.23
C GLY A 297 -4.00 27.84 18.76
N THR A 298 -4.92 27.23 19.51
CA THR A 298 -4.77 27.01 20.96
C THR A 298 -3.49 26.24 21.24
N PRO A 299 -2.55 26.79 22.08
CA PRO A 299 -1.32 26.10 22.42
C PRO A 299 -1.60 24.88 23.31
N PHE A 300 -0.89 23.78 23.06
CA PHE A 300 -0.99 22.56 23.83
C PHE A 300 0.38 21.86 23.91
N ILE A 301 0.80 21.46 25.10
CA ILE A 301 2.06 20.75 25.32
C ILE A 301 1.73 19.31 25.65
N THR A 302 2.23 18.39 24.84
CA THR A 302 2.07 16.96 24.99
C THR A 302 2.96 16.38 26.09
N LEU A 303 2.70 15.14 26.54
CA LEU A 303 3.46 14.46 27.63
C LEU A 303 4.97 14.34 27.32
N ASP A 304 5.35 14.25 26.04
CA ASP A 304 6.75 14.25 25.58
C ASP A 304 7.40 15.63 25.60
N GLY A 305 6.62 16.68 25.90
CA GLY A 305 7.10 18.06 26.04
C GLY A 305 7.09 18.88 24.75
N GLU A 306 6.58 18.29 23.62
CA GLU A 306 6.45 18.99 22.35
C GLU A 306 5.25 19.96 22.35
N GLU A 307 5.43 21.12 21.69
CA GLU A 307 4.39 22.13 21.60
C GLU A 307 3.61 22.01 20.31
N HIS A 308 2.29 21.86 20.41
CA HIS A 308 1.34 21.78 19.30
C HIS A 308 0.37 22.97 19.32
N LYS A 309 -0.19 23.29 18.15
CA LYS A 309 -1.29 24.25 18.00
C LYS A 309 -2.54 23.48 17.58
N LEU A 310 -3.53 23.43 18.45
CA LEU A 310 -4.80 22.77 18.18
C LEU A 310 -5.57 23.48 17.09
N SER A 311 -6.26 22.70 16.28
CA SER A 311 -7.22 23.19 15.28
C SER A 311 -8.64 23.18 15.85
N GLU A 312 -9.52 24.04 15.32
CA GLU A 312 -10.98 24.01 15.62
C GLU A 312 -11.64 22.64 15.32
N ARG A 313 -10.91 21.75 14.62
CA ARG A 313 -11.33 20.38 14.28
C ARG A 313 -10.65 19.32 15.14
N ASP A 314 -9.89 19.70 16.15
CA ASP A 314 -9.31 18.78 17.12
C ASP A 314 -10.21 18.66 18.34
N LEU A 315 -10.57 17.43 18.69
CA LEU A 315 -11.30 17.17 19.92
C LEU A 315 -10.32 17.18 21.09
N ALA A 316 -10.66 17.92 22.12
CA ALA A 316 -9.90 17.98 23.35
C ALA A 316 -10.74 17.54 24.55
N ILE A 317 -10.10 16.89 25.48
CA ILE A 317 -10.64 16.63 26.81
C ILE A 317 -10.10 17.75 27.70
N CYS A 318 -11.02 18.54 28.28
CA CYS A 318 -10.69 19.73 29.05
C CYS A 318 -11.17 19.55 30.49
N ASN A 319 -10.51 20.22 31.44
CA ASN A 319 -11.11 20.53 32.73
C ASN A 319 -11.99 21.79 32.60
N ALA A 320 -12.36 22.42 33.70
CA ALA A 320 -13.18 23.63 33.66
C ALA A 320 -12.50 24.83 32.97
N GLU A 321 -11.16 24.83 32.85
CA GLU A 321 -10.37 25.97 32.37
C GLU A 321 -9.57 25.63 31.12
N ASP A 322 -8.81 24.55 31.12
CA ASP A 322 -7.76 24.23 30.14
C ASP A 322 -7.94 22.88 29.46
N PRO A 323 -7.39 22.68 28.23
CA PRO A 323 -7.30 21.38 27.61
C PRO A 323 -6.26 20.50 28.33
N MET A 324 -6.63 19.24 28.60
CA MET A 324 -5.80 18.25 29.30
C MET A 324 -5.27 17.16 28.36
N CYS A 325 -5.99 16.86 27.28
CA CYS A 325 -5.64 15.80 26.37
C CYS A 325 -6.17 16.09 24.95
N ILE A 326 -5.41 15.77 23.92
CA ILE A 326 -5.95 15.63 22.56
C ILE A 326 -6.68 14.28 22.53
N ALA A 327 -8.01 14.33 22.56
CA ALA A 327 -8.86 13.16 22.75
C ALA A 327 -8.50 11.98 21.84
N GLY A 328 -8.20 10.83 22.45
CA GLY A 328 -7.83 9.61 21.77
C GLY A 328 -6.50 9.62 20.98
N VAL A 329 -5.70 10.69 21.12
CA VAL A 329 -4.42 10.84 20.42
C VAL A 329 -3.26 10.92 21.41
N PHE A 330 -3.21 11.96 22.26
CA PHE A 330 -2.07 12.17 23.15
C PHE A 330 -2.42 12.99 24.41
N GLY A 331 -1.94 12.54 25.55
CA GLY A 331 -2.12 13.27 26.82
C GLY A 331 -1.30 14.55 26.92
N GLY A 332 -1.76 15.50 27.74
CA GLY A 332 -1.05 16.74 28.04
C GLY A 332 -0.14 16.63 29.25
N LYS A 333 0.99 17.34 29.22
CA LYS A 333 2.02 17.32 30.26
C LYS A 333 1.52 17.75 31.64
N GLY A 334 0.49 18.63 31.71
CA GLY A 334 -0.01 19.18 32.96
C GLY A 334 -1.04 18.32 33.71
N SER A 335 -1.49 17.18 33.11
CA SER A 335 -2.60 16.36 33.67
C SER A 335 -2.27 14.88 33.80
N GLY A 336 -1.04 14.49 33.49
CA GLY A 336 -0.57 13.11 33.59
C GLY A 336 -0.38 12.63 35.03
N THR A 337 -0.17 11.34 35.21
CA THR A 337 0.06 10.68 36.48
C THR A 337 1.55 10.59 36.77
N TYR A 338 1.96 11.07 37.97
CA TYR A 338 3.33 11.10 38.41
C TYR A 338 3.47 10.41 39.78
N ASP A 339 4.68 10.24 40.30
CA ASP A 339 4.98 9.52 41.56
C ASP A 339 4.28 10.12 42.79
N ASN A 340 3.99 11.41 42.76
CA ASN A 340 3.29 12.12 43.82
C ASN A 340 1.75 12.09 43.67
N THR A 341 1.20 11.57 42.58
CA THR A 341 -0.24 11.48 42.39
C THR A 341 -0.86 10.52 43.41
N ARG A 342 -1.96 10.94 44.01
CA ARG A 342 -2.71 10.14 45.01
C ARG A 342 -4.17 9.90 44.60
N ASN A 343 -4.72 10.78 43.81
CA ASN A 343 -6.09 10.71 43.35
C ASN A 343 -6.08 10.69 41.81
N ILE A 344 -6.80 9.76 41.22
CA ILE A 344 -6.82 9.60 39.77
C ILE A 344 -8.24 9.61 39.22
N VAL A 345 -8.37 10.02 37.98
CA VAL A 345 -9.59 9.81 37.18
C VAL A 345 -9.25 8.95 36.00
N LEU A 346 -9.82 7.76 35.94
CA LEU A 346 -9.73 6.88 34.78
C LEU A 346 -10.79 7.25 33.74
N GLU A 347 -10.37 7.37 32.50
CA GLU A 347 -11.19 7.64 31.32
C GLU A 347 -11.32 6.37 30.47
N SER A 348 -12.52 6.13 29.99
CA SER A 348 -12.81 5.18 28.91
C SER A 348 -13.85 5.80 28.00
N ALA A 349 -13.56 5.93 26.70
CA ALA A 349 -14.42 6.66 25.78
C ALA A 349 -14.55 6.00 24.42
N TYR A 350 -15.57 6.39 23.66
CA TYR A 350 -15.69 6.08 22.24
C TYR A 350 -15.65 7.40 21.45
N PHE A 351 -14.55 7.60 20.71
CA PHE A 351 -14.38 8.73 19.82
C PHE A 351 -14.62 8.32 18.37
N HIS A 352 -15.15 9.24 17.56
CA HIS A 352 -15.44 8.98 16.17
C HIS A 352 -14.14 8.77 15.36
N PRO A 353 -13.95 7.63 14.67
CA PRO A 353 -12.68 7.25 14.03
C PRO A 353 -12.09 8.30 13.10
N THR A 354 -12.94 8.96 12.28
CA THR A 354 -12.48 9.99 11.33
C THR A 354 -11.92 11.23 12.01
N TRP A 355 -12.46 11.62 13.17
CA TRP A 355 -11.97 12.76 13.94
C TRP A 355 -10.57 12.46 14.48
N ILE A 356 -10.39 11.31 15.10
CA ILE A 356 -9.09 10.89 15.66
C ILE A 356 -8.03 10.78 14.55
N ARG A 357 -8.36 10.10 13.43
CA ARG A 357 -7.45 9.97 12.29
C ARG A 357 -6.99 11.31 11.74
N LYS A 358 -7.90 12.29 11.63
CA LYS A 358 -7.57 13.63 11.13
C LYS A 358 -6.69 14.40 12.10
N SER A 359 -6.96 14.33 13.41
CA SER A 359 -6.15 14.97 14.44
C SER A 359 -4.77 14.35 14.54
N ALA A 360 -4.66 13.02 14.62
CA ALA A 360 -3.39 12.31 14.67
C ALA A 360 -2.50 12.67 13.48
N ARG A 361 -3.04 12.67 12.25
CA ARG A 361 -2.31 13.07 11.04
C ARG A 361 -1.90 14.54 11.01
N ARG A 362 -2.77 15.43 11.49
CA ARG A 362 -2.48 16.88 11.54
C ARG A 362 -1.28 17.19 12.41
N HIS A 363 -1.20 16.52 13.54
CA HIS A 363 -0.11 16.73 14.51
C HIS A 363 1.09 15.79 14.28
N GLY A 364 1.00 14.83 13.34
CA GLY A 364 2.06 13.83 13.12
C GLY A 364 2.22 12.85 14.28
N LEU A 365 1.18 12.70 15.12
CA LEU A 365 1.18 11.83 16.30
C LEU A 365 0.55 10.47 15.95
N SER A 366 1.29 9.39 16.24
CA SER A 366 0.81 8.02 16.08
C SER A 366 1.05 7.27 17.38
N THR A 367 -0.02 6.86 18.05
CA THR A 367 0.02 6.12 19.31
C THR A 367 -0.81 4.84 19.19
N ASP A 368 -0.59 3.88 20.09
CA ASP A 368 -1.41 2.68 20.19
C ASP A 368 -2.89 2.98 20.44
N ALA A 369 -3.18 4.06 21.14
CA ALA A 369 -4.54 4.54 21.35
C ALA A 369 -5.16 5.10 20.07
N SER A 370 -4.47 6.03 19.39
CA SER A 370 -4.95 6.63 18.14
C SER A 370 -5.12 5.59 17.03
N PHE A 371 -4.24 4.59 16.98
CA PHE A 371 -4.30 3.47 16.04
C PHE A 371 -5.57 2.63 16.19
N ARG A 372 -6.05 2.44 17.44
CA ARG A 372 -7.30 1.72 17.72
C ARG A 372 -8.51 2.60 17.46
N PHE A 373 -8.54 3.80 18.00
CA PHE A 373 -9.66 4.73 17.81
C PHE A 373 -9.93 5.05 16.33
N GLU A 374 -8.88 5.28 15.53
CA GLU A 374 -9.06 5.62 14.11
C GLU A 374 -9.62 4.50 13.25
N ARG A 375 -9.57 3.25 13.74
CA ARG A 375 -10.15 2.07 13.09
C ARG A 375 -11.52 1.71 13.62
N GLY A 376 -11.85 2.19 14.81
CA GLY A 376 -13.07 1.87 15.55
C GLY A 376 -12.78 0.88 16.68
N ILE A 377 -13.47 1.07 17.79
CA ILE A 377 -13.41 0.22 18.97
C ILE A 377 -14.82 -0.25 19.32
N ASP A 378 -14.93 -1.13 20.33
CA ASP A 378 -16.21 -1.59 20.84
C ASP A 378 -16.92 -0.50 21.67
N PRO A 379 -18.03 0.09 21.19
CA PRO A 379 -18.75 1.11 21.98
C PRO A 379 -19.39 0.55 23.25
N GLU A 380 -19.69 -0.75 23.29
CA GLU A 380 -20.26 -1.41 24.48
C GLU A 380 -19.17 -1.93 25.45
N GLY A 381 -17.93 -2.09 24.97
CA GLY A 381 -16.76 -2.47 25.76
C GLY A 381 -16.27 -1.38 26.71
N VAL A 382 -16.66 -0.11 26.52
CA VAL A 382 -16.20 1.06 27.29
C VAL A 382 -16.33 0.87 28.81
N ILE A 383 -17.48 0.44 29.29
CA ILE A 383 -17.74 0.28 30.73
C ILE A 383 -17.01 -0.94 31.30
N TYR A 384 -16.98 -2.04 30.56
CA TYR A 384 -16.27 -3.24 30.98
C TYR A 384 -14.78 -2.95 31.18
N ALA A 385 -14.13 -2.34 30.21
CA ALA A 385 -12.71 -1.99 30.30
C ALA A 385 -12.43 -1.00 31.46
N LEU A 386 -13.30 -0.03 31.65
CA LEU A 386 -13.18 0.93 32.77
C LEU A 386 -13.25 0.22 34.12
N LYS A 387 -14.18 -0.71 34.29
CA LYS A 387 -14.30 -1.51 35.53
C LYS A 387 -13.08 -2.39 35.77
N GLN A 388 -12.57 -3.07 34.71
CA GLN A 388 -11.36 -3.89 34.83
C GLN A 388 -10.13 -3.03 35.24
N ALA A 389 -9.96 -1.88 34.65
CA ALA A 389 -8.91 -0.95 35.04
C ALA A 389 -9.05 -0.46 36.48
N ALA A 390 -10.26 -0.10 36.89
CA ALA A 390 -10.54 0.36 38.25
C ALA A 390 -10.28 -0.74 39.32
N LEU A 391 -10.66 -1.97 39.03
CA LEU A 391 -10.38 -3.12 39.90
C LEU A 391 -8.88 -3.36 40.04
N LEU A 392 -8.13 -3.34 38.93
CA LEU A 392 -6.68 -3.49 38.95
C LEU A 392 -6.00 -2.30 39.66
N CYS A 393 -6.46 -1.07 39.46
CA CYS A 393 -5.95 0.06 40.22
C CYS A 393 -6.19 -0.08 41.72
N LYS A 394 -7.39 -0.47 42.12
CA LYS A 394 -7.71 -0.76 43.54
C LYS A 394 -6.78 -1.82 44.11
N GLU A 395 -6.57 -2.92 43.38
CA GLU A 395 -5.72 -4.03 43.82
C GLU A 395 -4.23 -3.63 43.91
N LEU A 396 -3.70 -3.03 42.86
CA LEU A 396 -2.26 -2.82 42.73
C LEU A 396 -1.77 -1.50 43.33
N SER A 397 -2.63 -0.48 43.45
CA SER A 397 -2.25 0.80 44.09
C SER A 397 -2.79 0.97 45.50
N GLY A 398 -3.67 0.08 45.98
CA GLY A 398 -4.32 0.20 47.29
C GLY A 398 -5.40 1.29 47.33
N GLY A 399 -5.78 1.85 46.18
CA GLY A 399 -6.75 2.95 46.10
C GLY A 399 -8.19 2.51 46.39
N LYS A 400 -9.08 3.50 46.56
CA LYS A 400 -10.53 3.33 46.77
C LYS A 400 -11.31 3.89 45.60
N ILE A 401 -12.28 3.18 45.09
CA ILE A 401 -13.19 3.65 44.06
C ILE A 401 -14.13 4.67 44.71
N SER A 402 -14.01 5.97 44.33
CA SER A 402 -14.58 7.08 45.07
C SER A 402 -15.69 7.84 44.35
N MET A 403 -16.33 7.20 43.37
CA MET A 403 -17.56 7.65 42.72
C MET A 403 -18.23 6.53 41.94
N GLN A 404 -19.54 6.67 41.72
CA GLN A 404 -20.24 5.87 40.71
C GLN A 404 -19.67 6.13 39.31
N ILE A 405 -19.65 5.13 38.44
CA ILE A 405 -19.23 5.37 37.04
C ILE A 405 -20.14 6.43 36.42
N LYS A 406 -19.54 7.52 35.98
CA LYS A 406 -20.21 8.52 35.18
C LYS A 406 -20.13 8.11 33.72
N ASP A 407 -21.24 7.66 33.14
CA ASP A 407 -21.35 7.27 31.74
C ASP A 407 -22.26 8.23 30.99
N VAL A 408 -21.74 8.95 30.00
CA VAL A 408 -22.48 9.87 29.15
C VAL A 408 -22.53 9.29 27.72
N TYR A 409 -23.68 8.75 27.36
CA TYR A 409 -23.91 8.11 26.03
C TYR A 409 -25.16 8.75 25.38
N PRO A 410 -25.00 9.93 24.74
CA PRO A 410 -26.15 10.72 24.25
C PRO A 410 -26.96 10.01 23.17
N GLU A 411 -26.30 9.28 22.28
CA GLU A 411 -26.89 8.54 21.17
C GLU A 411 -26.25 7.16 21.10
N LYS A 412 -27.04 6.15 21.44
CA LYS A 412 -26.56 4.77 21.42
C LYS A 412 -26.25 4.33 20.00
N ILE A 413 -25.08 3.72 19.82
CA ILE A 413 -24.67 3.08 18.56
C ILE A 413 -25.44 1.74 18.49
N GLU A 414 -26.26 1.58 17.46
CA GLU A 414 -27.03 0.37 17.27
C GLU A 414 -26.21 -0.69 16.52
N ASN A 415 -26.46 -1.96 16.89
CA ASN A 415 -25.94 -3.10 16.16
C ASN A 415 -26.54 -3.18 14.76
N ALA A 416 -25.72 -3.51 13.77
CA ALA A 416 -26.21 -3.72 12.41
C ALA A 416 -27.10 -4.97 12.33
N LYS A 417 -28.13 -4.92 11.45
CA LYS A 417 -29.02 -6.05 11.21
C LYS A 417 -28.82 -6.54 9.77
N VAL A 418 -28.58 -7.83 9.62
CA VAL A 418 -28.30 -8.44 8.32
C VAL A 418 -29.22 -9.63 8.09
N ASP A 419 -29.92 -9.61 6.94
CA ASP A 419 -30.71 -10.75 6.46
C ASP A 419 -29.82 -11.64 5.58
N LEU A 420 -29.55 -12.86 6.04
CA LEU A 420 -28.63 -13.82 5.41
C LEU A 420 -29.41 -15.03 4.88
N GLY A 421 -29.56 -15.14 3.56
CA GLY A 421 -30.17 -16.32 2.92
C GLY A 421 -29.15 -17.45 2.73
N TYR A 422 -29.50 -18.70 3.09
CA TYR A 422 -28.61 -19.86 2.89
C TYR A 422 -28.25 -20.07 1.42
N SER A 423 -29.18 -19.87 0.50
CA SER A 423 -28.91 -19.95 -0.94
C SER A 423 -27.94 -18.87 -1.43
N TYR A 424 -27.94 -17.71 -0.77
CA TYR A 424 -26.98 -16.64 -1.08
C TYR A 424 -25.57 -17.04 -0.62
N VAL A 425 -25.42 -17.59 0.59
CA VAL A 425 -24.14 -18.11 1.11
C VAL A 425 -23.58 -19.15 0.14
N ASN A 426 -24.35 -20.19 -0.18
CA ASN A 426 -23.93 -21.32 -1.00
C ASN A 426 -23.53 -20.86 -2.42
N ARG A 427 -24.30 -19.93 -2.99
CA ARG A 427 -23.98 -19.36 -4.31
C ARG A 427 -22.69 -18.55 -4.31
N LEU A 428 -22.45 -17.77 -3.26
CA LEU A 428 -21.27 -16.90 -3.20
C LEU A 428 -20.00 -17.72 -2.90
N VAL A 429 -20.10 -18.69 -2.00
CA VAL A 429 -19.00 -19.61 -1.66
C VAL A 429 -18.73 -20.61 -2.79
N GLY A 430 -19.75 -21.00 -3.54
CA GLY A 430 -19.65 -22.02 -4.58
C GLY A 430 -19.72 -23.46 -4.06
N LYS A 431 -20.11 -23.64 -2.79
CA LYS A 431 -20.28 -24.93 -2.10
C LYS A 431 -21.50 -24.86 -1.19
N ASP A 432 -22.22 -25.97 -1.07
CA ASP A 432 -23.31 -26.08 -0.11
C ASP A 432 -22.76 -26.32 1.29
N ILE A 433 -22.88 -25.28 2.14
CA ILE A 433 -22.53 -25.35 3.56
C ILE A 433 -23.81 -25.65 4.36
N PRO A 434 -23.83 -26.67 5.23
CA PRO A 434 -24.98 -26.98 6.07
C PRO A 434 -25.43 -25.80 6.92
N ALA A 435 -26.73 -25.59 7.05
CA ALA A 435 -27.28 -24.49 7.85
C ALA A 435 -26.79 -24.51 9.31
N GLU A 436 -26.65 -25.69 9.90
CA GLU A 436 -26.13 -25.86 11.28
C GLU A 436 -24.68 -25.39 11.41
N THR A 437 -23.83 -25.63 10.38
CA THR A 437 -22.47 -25.13 10.34
C THR A 437 -22.45 -23.60 10.25
N ILE A 438 -23.29 -23.02 9.38
CA ILE A 438 -23.44 -21.56 9.27
C ILE A 438 -23.85 -20.97 10.63
N LYS A 439 -24.87 -21.54 11.29
CA LYS A 439 -25.33 -21.08 12.61
C LYS A 439 -24.23 -21.19 13.66
N SER A 440 -23.52 -22.31 13.69
CA SER A 440 -22.41 -22.50 14.62
C SER A 440 -21.32 -21.44 14.44
N ILE A 441 -20.94 -21.14 13.21
CA ILE A 441 -19.90 -20.15 12.91
C ILE A 441 -20.36 -18.75 13.34
N VAL A 442 -21.54 -18.29 12.87
CA VAL A 442 -21.99 -16.91 13.19
C VAL A 442 -22.19 -16.73 14.70
N THR A 443 -22.64 -17.76 15.40
CA THR A 443 -22.80 -17.70 16.85
C THR A 443 -21.45 -17.68 17.58
N SER A 444 -20.46 -18.43 17.10
CA SER A 444 -19.11 -18.40 17.69
C SER A 444 -18.39 -17.07 17.49
N LEU A 445 -18.79 -16.29 16.49
CA LEU A 445 -18.35 -14.92 16.25
C LEU A 445 -19.23 -13.87 16.97
N GLU A 446 -20.00 -14.28 17.96
CA GLU A 446 -20.90 -13.43 18.77
C GLU A 446 -22.01 -12.72 17.97
N MET A 447 -22.30 -13.15 16.74
CA MET A 447 -23.45 -12.65 15.98
C MET A 447 -24.73 -13.28 16.54
N LYS A 448 -25.70 -12.48 16.93
CA LYS A 448 -26.95 -12.94 17.52
C LYS A 448 -27.98 -13.26 16.45
N ILE A 449 -28.52 -14.48 16.49
CA ILE A 449 -29.65 -14.86 15.63
C ILE A 449 -30.94 -14.29 16.22
N LEU A 450 -31.55 -13.33 15.52
CA LEU A 450 -32.84 -12.71 15.91
C LEU A 450 -34.03 -13.54 15.43
N GLU A 451 -33.96 -14.03 14.19
CA GLU A 451 -34.98 -14.81 13.52
C GLU A 451 -34.31 -15.91 12.68
N GLU A 452 -34.91 -17.09 12.66
CA GLU A 452 -34.51 -18.22 11.83
C GLU A 452 -35.70 -18.74 11.04
N ASN A 453 -35.51 -19.04 9.75
CA ASN A 453 -36.51 -19.70 8.93
C ASN A 453 -35.84 -20.66 7.93
N VAL A 454 -36.60 -21.34 7.10
CA VAL A 454 -36.10 -22.36 6.15
C VAL A 454 -35.18 -21.77 5.08
N ASP A 455 -35.26 -20.47 4.81
CA ASP A 455 -34.51 -19.79 3.73
C ASP A 455 -33.24 -19.09 4.26
N GLY A 456 -33.16 -18.82 5.59
CA GLY A 456 -32.01 -18.09 6.13
C GLY A 456 -32.18 -17.58 7.55
N LEU A 457 -31.30 -16.66 7.92
CA LEU A 457 -31.15 -16.08 9.25
C LEU A 457 -31.29 -14.55 9.16
N LYS A 458 -31.85 -13.97 10.22
CA LYS A 458 -31.73 -12.54 10.50
C LYS A 458 -30.77 -12.35 11.66
N LEU A 459 -29.67 -11.70 11.42
CA LEU A 459 -28.57 -11.54 12.35
C LEU A 459 -28.51 -10.13 12.90
N GLU A 460 -28.14 -10.02 14.17
CA GLU A 460 -27.68 -8.80 14.80
C GLU A 460 -26.17 -8.87 14.97
N ILE A 461 -25.46 -7.93 14.33
CA ILE A 461 -24.00 -7.90 14.29
C ILE A 461 -23.49 -6.99 15.41
N PRO A 462 -22.56 -7.43 16.26
CA PRO A 462 -22.01 -6.59 17.32
C PRO A 462 -21.38 -5.31 16.76
N ALA A 463 -21.57 -4.18 17.44
CA ALA A 463 -21.12 -2.86 16.95
C ALA A 463 -19.60 -2.74 16.82
N TYR A 464 -18.81 -3.60 17.49
CA TYR A 464 -17.36 -3.64 17.30
C TYR A 464 -16.93 -4.22 15.94
N ARG A 465 -17.82 -4.93 15.22
CA ARG A 465 -17.60 -5.39 13.85
C ARG A 465 -17.99 -4.29 12.87
N VAL A 466 -17.14 -3.26 12.79
CA VAL A 466 -17.37 -2.08 11.95
C VAL A 466 -17.41 -2.40 10.45
N ASP A 467 -16.83 -3.51 10.04
CA ASP A 467 -16.68 -4.01 8.69
C ASP A 467 -17.88 -4.86 8.21
N VAL A 468 -18.65 -5.44 9.13
CA VAL A 468 -19.74 -6.39 8.80
C VAL A 468 -21.08 -5.66 8.77
N GLN A 469 -21.46 -5.18 7.59
CA GLN A 469 -22.69 -4.38 7.37
C GLN A 469 -23.65 -5.02 6.38
N ARG A 470 -23.20 -5.96 5.57
CA ARG A 470 -23.93 -6.55 4.45
C ARG A 470 -23.89 -8.08 4.50
N PRO A 471 -24.79 -8.78 3.79
CA PRO A 471 -24.77 -10.24 3.71
C PRO A 471 -23.45 -10.82 3.21
N CYS A 472 -22.77 -10.16 2.26
CA CYS A 472 -21.49 -10.63 1.75
C CYS A 472 -20.36 -10.56 2.79
N ASP A 473 -20.43 -9.58 3.70
CA ASP A 473 -19.44 -9.44 4.76
C ASP A 473 -19.59 -10.58 5.78
N VAL A 474 -20.82 -11.00 6.07
CA VAL A 474 -21.08 -12.20 6.90
C VAL A 474 -20.62 -13.48 6.19
N VAL A 475 -20.80 -13.57 4.86
CA VAL A 475 -20.30 -14.73 4.09
C VAL A 475 -18.78 -14.80 4.14
N GLU A 476 -18.08 -13.68 4.10
CA GLU A 476 -16.63 -13.62 4.28
C GLU A 476 -16.21 -14.20 5.63
N ASP A 477 -16.87 -13.82 6.73
CA ASP A 477 -16.63 -14.36 8.06
C ASP A 477 -16.92 -15.86 8.14
N ILE A 478 -18.02 -16.30 7.55
CA ILE A 478 -18.34 -17.74 7.47
C ILE A 478 -17.22 -18.48 6.74
N LEU A 479 -16.76 -17.97 5.61
CA LEU A 479 -15.80 -18.64 4.77
C LEU A 479 -14.39 -18.70 5.39
N ARG A 480 -13.94 -17.64 6.08
CA ARG A 480 -12.65 -17.64 6.76
C ARG A 480 -12.60 -18.66 7.92
N VAL A 481 -13.68 -18.76 8.70
CA VAL A 481 -13.78 -19.75 9.81
C VAL A 481 -14.02 -21.16 9.28
N TYR A 482 -14.86 -21.32 8.23
CA TYR A 482 -15.07 -22.61 7.56
C TYR A 482 -13.76 -23.12 6.93
N GLY A 483 -12.91 -22.23 6.46
CA GLY A 483 -11.64 -22.47 5.80
C GLY A 483 -11.73 -22.44 4.27
N TYR A 484 -11.01 -21.55 3.66
CA TYR A 484 -10.94 -21.38 2.19
C TYR A 484 -10.51 -22.67 1.47
N ASN A 485 -9.59 -23.43 2.08
CA ASN A 485 -9.08 -24.67 1.53
C ASN A 485 -10.10 -25.83 1.56
N ASN A 486 -11.20 -25.67 2.29
CA ASN A 486 -12.30 -26.65 2.35
C ASN A 486 -13.32 -26.45 1.23
N VAL A 487 -13.09 -25.48 0.34
CA VAL A 487 -13.90 -25.26 -0.87
C VAL A 487 -13.16 -25.83 -2.07
N GLU A 488 -13.75 -26.85 -2.69
CA GLU A 488 -13.16 -27.53 -3.82
C GLU A 488 -13.10 -26.63 -5.05
N ILE A 489 -11.94 -26.61 -5.71
CA ILE A 489 -11.79 -25.90 -6.99
C ILE A 489 -12.48 -26.75 -8.08
N PRO A 490 -13.51 -26.24 -8.77
CA PRO A 490 -14.19 -26.99 -9.80
C PRO A 490 -13.25 -27.30 -10.97
N THR A 491 -13.27 -28.54 -11.44
CA THR A 491 -12.47 -28.98 -12.61
C THR A 491 -13.00 -28.43 -13.93
N GLN A 492 -14.22 -27.88 -13.94
CA GLN A 492 -14.88 -27.35 -15.13
C GLN A 492 -15.47 -25.97 -14.83
N LEU A 493 -15.12 -24.98 -15.63
CA LEU A 493 -15.76 -23.69 -15.60
C LEU A 493 -17.00 -23.69 -16.50
N LYS A 494 -18.19 -23.52 -15.91
CA LYS A 494 -19.41 -23.27 -16.68
C LYS A 494 -19.54 -21.78 -16.93
N SER A 495 -19.30 -21.35 -18.17
CA SER A 495 -19.45 -19.96 -18.59
C SER A 495 -20.49 -19.88 -19.70
N SER A 496 -21.39 -18.90 -19.61
CA SER A 496 -22.20 -18.49 -20.76
C SER A 496 -21.32 -17.63 -21.66
N LEU A 497 -21.10 -18.07 -22.90
CA LEU A 497 -20.38 -17.28 -23.89
C LEU A 497 -21.25 -16.06 -24.24
N VAL A 498 -20.79 -14.90 -23.84
CA VAL A 498 -21.41 -13.63 -24.22
C VAL A 498 -21.01 -13.26 -25.63
N VAL A 499 -21.96 -12.73 -26.41
CA VAL A 499 -21.69 -12.19 -27.75
C VAL A 499 -20.68 -11.04 -27.60
N LYS A 500 -19.62 -11.06 -28.41
CA LYS A 500 -18.57 -10.04 -28.45
C LYS A 500 -19.17 -8.65 -28.64
N GLY A 501 -18.87 -7.76 -27.72
CA GLY A 501 -19.30 -6.36 -27.72
C GLY A 501 -18.38 -5.42 -28.51
N ASP A 502 -18.68 -4.13 -28.49
CA ASP A 502 -17.84 -3.10 -29.13
C ASP A 502 -16.45 -2.99 -28.47
N GLU A 503 -16.34 -3.26 -27.17
CA GLU A 503 -15.06 -3.24 -26.44
C GLU A 503 -14.16 -4.40 -26.88
N ASP A 504 -14.72 -5.61 -27.08
CA ASP A 504 -13.95 -6.75 -27.59
C ASP A 504 -13.37 -6.46 -28.97
N LYS A 505 -14.16 -5.78 -29.84
CA LYS A 505 -13.67 -5.36 -31.15
C LYS A 505 -12.51 -4.38 -31.07
N LYS A 506 -12.54 -3.45 -30.13
CA LYS A 506 -11.43 -2.50 -29.90
C LYS A 506 -10.16 -3.23 -29.48
N HIS A 507 -10.29 -4.22 -28.58
CA HIS A 507 -9.16 -5.05 -28.16
C HIS A 507 -8.59 -5.89 -29.30
N VAL A 508 -9.44 -6.55 -30.05
CA VAL A 508 -9.03 -7.36 -31.22
C VAL A 508 -8.27 -6.51 -32.23
N LEU A 509 -8.80 -5.32 -32.59
CA LEU A 509 -8.14 -4.42 -33.52
C LEU A 509 -6.82 -3.87 -32.97
N ALA A 510 -6.75 -3.57 -31.68
CA ALA A 510 -5.53 -3.10 -31.05
C ALA A 510 -4.43 -4.17 -31.05
N ASN A 511 -4.80 -5.43 -30.75
CA ASN A 511 -3.86 -6.56 -30.84
C ASN A 511 -3.42 -6.82 -32.28
N LEU A 512 -4.33 -6.73 -33.26
CA LEU A 512 -4.00 -6.86 -34.66
C LEU A 512 -2.95 -5.83 -35.11
N VAL A 513 -3.05 -4.58 -34.63
CA VAL A 513 -2.05 -3.54 -34.89
C VAL A 513 -0.74 -3.86 -34.17
N GLY A 514 -0.79 -4.29 -32.92
CA GLY A 514 0.39 -4.71 -32.15
C GLY A 514 1.16 -5.83 -32.86
N GLU A 515 0.48 -6.90 -33.27
CA GLU A 515 1.06 -8.01 -34.00
C GLU A 515 1.70 -7.57 -35.33
N GLN A 516 1.05 -6.65 -36.06
CA GLN A 516 1.61 -6.06 -37.27
C GLN A 516 2.91 -5.28 -37.00
N LEU A 517 2.93 -4.47 -35.92
CA LEU A 517 4.11 -3.69 -35.55
C LEU A 517 5.26 -4.60 -35.10
N LEU A 518 4.97 -5.63 -34.29
CA LEU A 518 5.94 -6.67 -33.91
C LEU A 518 6.54 -7.34 -35.15
N GLY A 519 5.70 -7.70 -36.14
CA GLY A 519 6.13 -8.26 -37.42
C GLY A 519 7.02 -7.30 -38.25
N CYS A 520 6.94 -5.98 -38.02
CA CYS A 520 7.79 -4.94 -38.61
C CYS A 520 9.05 -4.64 -37.79
N GLY A 521 9.31 -5.39 -36.71
CA GLY A 521 10.49 -5.25 -35.85
C GLY A 521 10.36 -4.16 -34.78
N PHE A 522 9.15 -3.76 -34.41
CA PHE A 522 8.91 -2.92 -33.25
C PHE A 522 8.94 -3.73 -31.96
N ASN A 523 9.34 -3.10 -30.88
CA ASN A 523 9.16 -3.60 -29.53
C ASN A 523 8.06 -2.79 -28.82
N GLU A 524 7.16 -3.49 -28.16
CA GLU A 524 6.17 -2.84 -27.29
C GLU A 524 6.84 -2.35 -26.03
N ILE A 525 6.55 -1.10 -25.62
CA ILE A 525 6.98 -0.51 -24.37
C ILE A 525 5.77 -0.13 -23.53
N LEU A 526 5.98 -0.05 -22.24
CA LEU A 526 4.95 0.36 -21.28
C LEU A 526 5.57 1.39 -20.34
N ASN A 527 5.12 2.64 -20.44
CA ASN A 527 5.57 3.73 -19.60
C ASN A 527 4.48 4.15 -18.61
N ASN A 528 4.89 4.77 -17.51
CA ASN A 528 3.97 5.29 -16.51
C ASN A 528 3.08 6.40 -17.11
N SER A 529 1.80 6.43 -16.73
CA SER A 529 0.90 7.54 -17.05
C SER A 529 1.21 8.80 -16.24
N LEU A 530 1.89 8.66 -15.11
CA LEU A 530 2.41 9.79 -14.34
C LEU A 530 3.75 10.24 -14.92
N THR A 531 3.98 11.56 -14.96
CA THR A 531 5.16 12.16 -15.54
C THR A 531 5.50 13.49 -14.86
N LYS A 532 6.56 14.15 -15.32
CA LYS A 532 7.03 15.43 -14.80
C LYS A 532 6.26 16.59 -15.42
N SER A 533 5.73 17.49 -14.60
CA SER A 533 5.15 18.75 -15.11
C SER A 533 6.15 19.59 -15.90
N ALA A 534 7.44 19.53 -15.55
CA ALA A 534 8.51 20.28 -16.21
C ALA A 534 8.65 20.01 -17.72
N TYR A 535 8.18 18.86 -18.22
CA TYR A 535 8.15 18.59 -19.66
C TYR A 535 7.23 19.54 -20.43
N TYR A 536 6.23 20.10 -19.78
CA TYR A 536 5.19 20.94 -20.39
C TYR A 536 5.41 22.44 -20.22
N ASP A 537 6.36 22.87 -19.38
CA ASP A 537 6.55 24.29 -18.99
C ASP A 537 6.76 25.24 -20.18
N LYS A 538 7.31 24.74 -21.29
CA LYS A 538 7.63 25.53 -22.48
C LYS A 538 6.80 25.16 -23.71
N LEU A 539 5.82 24.25 -23.54
CA LEU A 539 5.03 23.78 -24.67
C LEU A 539 3.71 24.54 -24.80
N GLN A 540 3.46 25.05 -26.02
CA GLN A 540 2.18 25.68 -26.38
C GLN A 540 1.12 24.63 -26.76
N SER A 541 1.56 23.54 -27.42
CA SER A 541 0.66 22.46 -27.84
C SER A 541 0.06 21.68 -26.67
N TYR A 542 0.71 21.72 -25.50
CA TYR A 542 0.30 21.02 -24.28
C TYR A 542 0.42 21.96 -23.08
N PRO A 543 -0.52 22.94 -22.91
CA PRO A 543 -0.47 23.95 -21.87
C PRO A 543 -0.50 23.36 -20.46
N THR A 544 0.23 23.99 -19.54
CA THR A 544 0.35 23.54 -18.14
C THR A 544 -0.95 23.67 -17.36
N GLU A 545 -1.86 24.57 -17.74
CA GLU A 545 -3.21 24.70 -17.19
C GLU A 545 -4.11 23.49 -17.50
N ASN A 546 -3.79 22.74 -18.56
CA ASN A 546 -4.53 21.53 -18.94
C ASN A 546 -3.98 20.25 -18.31
N LEU A 547 -2.99 20.37 -17.42
CA LEU A 547 -2.42 19.21 -16.72
C LEU A 547 -3.36 18.70 -15.63
N VAL A 548 -3.55 17.39 -15.59
CA VAL A 548 -4.16 16.70 -14.44
C VAL A 548 -3.08 16.52 -13.37
N ARG A 549 -3.17 17.30 -12.30
CA ARG A 549 -2.19 17.31 -11.20
C ARG A 549 -2.55 16.30 -10.12
N ILE A 550 -1.54 15.61 -9.60
CA ILE A 550 -1.70 14.70 -8.47
C ILE A 550 -1.63 15.51 -7.17
N MET A 551 -2.58 15.30 -6.26
CA MET A 551 -2.68 16.06 -5.01
C MET A 551 -1.51 15.76 -4.06
N ASN A 552 -1.11 14.50 -3.93
CA ASN A 552 -0.03 14.04 -3.07
C ASN A 552 0.95 13.19 -3.87
N PRO A 553 1.77 13.79 -4.77
CA PRO A 553 2.68 13.01 -5.61
C PRO A 553 3.80 12.40 -4.76
N LEU A 554 4.22 11.19 -5.12
CA LEU A 554 5.36 10.51 -4.48
C LEU A 554 6.69 11.25 -4.72
N SER A 555 6.80 11.93 -5.87
CA SER A 555 7.96 12.74 -6.22
C SER A 555 7.59 13.82 -7.23
N SER A 556 8.48 14.80 -7.43
CA SER A 556 8.35 15.83 -8.50
C SER A 556 8.36 15.22 -9.90
N ASP A 557 8.90 14.02 -10.04
CA ASP A 557 9.00 13.32 -11.32
C ASP A 557 7.70 12.59 -11.72
N LEU A 558 6.73 12.47 -10.79
CA LEU A 558 5.46 11.79 -10.97
C LEU A 558 4.29 12.66 -10.48
N ASN A 559 4.33 13.95 -10.77
CA ASN A 559 3.41 14.93 -10.18
C ASN A 559 2.20 15.31 -11.06
N VAL A 560 2.18 14.84 -12.32
CA VAL A 560 1.06 15.06 -13.26
C VAL A 560 0.80 13.85 -14.12
N MET A 561 -0.41 13.77 -14.69
CA MET A 561 -0.70 12.77 -15.72
C MET A 561 -0.31 13.31 -17.11
N ARG A 562 0.19 12.41 -17.96
CA ARG A 562 0.70 12.74 -19.30
C ARG A 562 -0.40 13.24 -20.23
N GLN A 563 -0.12 14.35 -20.97
CA GLN A 563 -0.98 14.85 -22.05
C GLN A 563 -0.62 14.24 -23.42
N THR A 564 0.58 13.68 -23.56
CA THR A 564 1.07 12.98 -24.75
C THR A 564 1.92 11.79 -24.35
N MET A 565 2.00 10.80 -25.23
CA MET A 565 2.84 9.61 -25.04
C MET A 565 4.34 9.90 -25.27
N LEU A 566 4.68 11.05 -25.88
CA LEU A 566 6.01 11.40 -26.38
C LEU A 566 7.12 11.16 -25.34
N PHE A 567 6.99 11.77 -24.16
CA PHE A 567 8.09 11.85 -23.21
C PHE A 567 8.46 10.49 -22.59
N GLY A 568 7.50 9.62 -22.28
CA GLY A 568 7.78 8.28 -21.79
C GLY A 568 8.59 7.45 -22.80
N GLY A 569 8.25 7.56 -24.10
CA GLY A 569 9.02 6.91 -25.15
C GLY A 569 10.42 7.50 -25.34
N LEU A 570 10.58 8.82 -25.17
CA LEU A 570 11.92 9.45 -25.19
C LEU A 570 12.78 9.00 -24.01
N GLU A 571 12.21 8.84 -22.81
CA GLU A 571 12.93 8.28 -21.66
C GLU A 571 13.42 6.86 -21.96
N SER A 572 12.54 6.02 -22.57
CA SER A 572 12.89 4.66 -22.99
C SER A 572 13.98 4.66 -24.07
N ILE A 573 13.95 5.59 -25.03
CA ILE A 573 14.99 5.74 -26.05
C ILE A 573 16.32 6.14 -25.39
N ALA A 574 16.32 7.19 -24.56
CA ALA A 574 17.52 7.65 -23.86
C ALA A 574 18.15 6.54 -23.02
N TYR A 575 17.33 5.77 -22.31
CA TYR A 575 17.77 4.61 -21.54
C TYR A 575 18.53 3.58 -22.41
N ASN A 576 17.99 3.26 -23.60
CA ASN A 576 18.59 2.28 -24.51
C ASN A 576 19.83 2.83 -25.22
N VAL A 577 19.79 4.08 -25.70
CA VAL A 577 20.92 4.73 -26.36
C VAL A 577 22.14 4.80 -25.43
N ASN A 578 21.94 5.15 -24.16
CA ASN A 578 22.98 5.14 -23.13
C ASN A 578 23.60 3.76 -22.89
N ARG A 579 22.90 2.67 -23.30
CA ARG A 579 23.36 1.29 -23.26
C ARG A 579 23.86 0.77 -24.61
N ARG A 580 24.16 1.69 -25.53
CA ARG A 580 24.68 1.38 -26.87
C ARG A 580 23.70 0.66 -27.81
N ASN A 581 22.40 0.82 -27.58
CA ASN A 581 21.32 0.33 -28.44
C ASN A 581 20.65 1.54 -29.14
N PRO A 582 21.24 2.14 -30.20
CA PRO A 582 20.72 3.36 -30.79
C PRO A 582 19.62 3.14 -31.85
N ASN A 583 19.50 1.93 -32.41
CA ASN A 583 18.58 1.61 -33.51
C ASN A 583 17.30 1.00 -32.94
N LEU A 584 16.26 1.82 -32.80
CA LEU A 584 15.07 1.44 -32.04
C LEU A 584 13.80 1.73 -32.83
N LYS A 585 12.86 0.78 -32.70
CA LYS A 585 11.46 0.93 -33.13
C LYS A 585 10.59 0.54 -31.94
N PHE A 586 9.94 1.53 -31.35
CA PHE A 586 9.08 1.33 -30.20
C PHE A 586 7.64 1.70 -30.52
N PHE A 587 6.70 0.97 -29.92
CA PHE A 587 5.30 1.39 -29.86
C PHE A 587 4.75 1.18 -28.45
N GLU A 588 3.75 2.00 -28.14
CA GLU A 588 3.02 1.89 -26.87
C GLU A 588 1.53 2.15 -27.11
N ARG A 589 0.69 1.39 -26.48
CA ARG A 589 -0.75 1.64 -26.36
C ARG A 589 -1.04 2.12 -24.94
N GLY A 590 -1.57 3.32 -24.81
CA GLY A 590 -1.83 3.91 -23.51
C GLY A 590 -2.82 5.06 -23.54
N ASN A 591 -3.10 5.63 -22.40
CA ASN A 591 -4.00 6.76 -22.27
C ASN A 591 -3.24 8.07 -22.06
N VAL A 592 -3.85 9.15 -22.54
CA VAL A 592 -3.45 10.53 -22.26
C VAL A 592 -4.59 11.26 -21.58
N TYR A 593 -4.25 12.26 -20.77
CA TYR A 593 -5.19 12.89 -19.86
C TYR A 593 -5.14 14.41 -20.04
N THR A 594 -6.29 15.03 -20.00
CA THR A 594 -6.40 16.51 -20.16
C THR A 594 -7.41 17.04 -19.16
N PHE A 595 -7.06 18.12 -18.49
CA PHE A 595 -7.94 18.93 -17.69
C PHE A 595 -8.43 20.14 -18.50
N SER A 596 -9.71 20.48 -18.40
CA SER A 596 -10.30 21.63 -19.07
C SER A 596 -10.89 22.57 -18.01
N PRO A 597 -10.18 23.64 -17.62
CA PRO A 597 -10.64 24.55 -16.54
C PRO A 597 -12.03 25.14 -16.78
N ASP A 598 -12.33 25.44 -18.05
CA ASP A 598 -13.63 25.99 -18.50
C ASP A 598 -14.82 25.05 -18.30
N LYS A 599 -14.59 23.76 -18.11
CA LYS A 599 -15.61 22.73 -17.88
C LYS A 599 -15.73 22.30 -16.42
N GLN A 600 -15.02 22.95 -15.53
CA GLN A 600 -15.10 22.67 -14.12
C GLN A 600 -16.50 23.02 -13.59
N ASN A 601 -17.16 22.02 -12.98
CA ASN A 601 -18.51 22.16 -12.46
C ASN A 601 -18.62 21.42 -11.12
N ALA A 602 -19.15 22.09 -10.11
CA ALA A 602 -19.31 21.52 -8.77
C ALA A 602 -20.25 20.30 -8.75
N ASP A 603 -21.30 20.32 -9.59
CA ASP A 603 -22.29 19.23 -9.67
C ASP A 603 -21.74 18.00 -10.43
N ASN A 604 -20.75 18.21 -11.31
CA ASN A 604 -20.09 17.15 -12.05
C ASN A 604 -18.59 17.43 -12.21
N PRO A 605 -17.78 17.21 -11.17
CA PRO A 605 -16.35 17.48 -11.21
C PRO A 605 -15.60 16.73 -12.33
N MET A 606 -16.10 15.56 -12.75
CA MET A 606 -15.49 14.76 -13.81
C MET A 606 -15.63 15.35 -15.21
N ALA A 607 -16.56 16.29 -15.43
CA ALA A 607 -16.76 16.92 -16.74
C ALA A 607 -15.53 17.70 -17.24
N ALA A 608 -14.69 18.16 -16.31
CA ALA A 608 -13.44 18.86 -16.62
C ALA A 608 -12.30 17.93 -17.07
N TYR A 609 -12.41 16.63 -16.84
CA TYR A 609 -11.35 15.66 -17.13
C TYR A 609 -11.67 14.86 -18.38
N LYS A 610 -10.65 14.62 -19.20
CA LYS A 610 -10.77 13.83 -20.42
C LYS A 610 -9.65 12.83 -20.49
N GLU A 611 -10.00 11.59 -20.79
CA GLU A 611 -9.10 10.48 -21.06
C GLU A 611 -9.28 10.02 -22.50
N GLU A 612 -8.18 9.87 -23.25
CA GLU A 612 -8.18 9.38 -24.62
C GLU A 612 -7.16 8.24 -24.77
N ASN A 613 -7.56 7.18 -25.41
CA ASN A 613 -6.69 6.06 -25.73
C ASN A 613 -5.89 6.36 -27.00
N MET A 614 -4.59 6.13 -26.95
CA MET A 614 -3.62 6.45 -28.01
C MET A 614 -2.81 5.20 -28.36
N ILE A 615 -2.27 5.21 -29.58
CA ILE A 615 -1.17 4.35 -30.01
C ILE A 615 -0.04 5.29 -30.45
N ALA A 616 1.14 5.11 -29.88
CA ALA A 616 2.30 5.91 -30.19
C ALA A 616 3.41 5.04 -30.79
N LEU A 617 4.14 5.60 -31.75
CA LEU A 617 5.27 4.97 -32.40
C LEU A 617 6.50 5.88 -32.33
N TRP A 618 7.65 5.29 -32.07
CA TRP A 618 8.95 5.95 -32.13
C TRP A 618 9.89 5.15 -33.02
N VAL A 619 10.56 5.82 -33.93
CA VAL A 619 11.56 5.23 -34.83
C VAL A 619 12.82 6.10 -34.79
N THR A 620 13.97 5.49 -34.52
CA THR A 620 15.22 6.21 -34.39
C THR A 620 16.43 5.36 -34.79
N GLY A 621 17.51 6.01 -35.15
CA GLY A 621 18.74 5.38 -35.55
C GLY A 621 18.73 4.84 -37.00
N LYS A 622 19.35 3.71 -37.22
CA LYS A 622 19.45 3.08 -38.56
C LYS A 622 18.24 2.21 -38.84
N ARG A 623 17.61 2.39 -39.98
CA ARG A 623 16.61 1.48 -40.53
C ARG A 623 17.25 0.14 -40.86
N VAL A 624 18.42 0.20 -41.56
CA VAL A 624 19.20 -0.98 -41.90
C VAL A 624 20.64 -0.72 -41.46
N ALA A 625 21.18 -1.60 -40.64
CA ALA A 625 22.59 -1.56 -40.27
C ALA A 625 23.45 -2.03 -41.45
N GLY A 626 24.52 -1.32 -41.73
CA GLY A 626 25.47 -1.62 -42.79
C GLY A 626 26.04 -3.05 -42.62
N SER A 627 26.19 -3.72 -43.75
CA SER A 627 26.80 -5.06 -43.84
C SER A 627 27.62 -5.14 -45.12
N TRP A 628 28.22 -6.26 -45.37
CA TRP A 628 28.92 -6.51 -46.64
C TRP A 628 27.98 -6.48 -47.84
N ALA A 629 26.70 -6.68 -47.66
CA ALA A 629 25.71 -6.75 -48.73
C ALA A 629 25.02 -5.41 -49.03
N HIS A 630 24.98 -4.49 -48.12
CA HIS A 630 24.33 -3.17 -48.28
C HIS A 630 24.89 -2.13 -47.31
N ALA A 631 24.73 -0.86 -47.72
CA ALA A 631 25.14 0.29 -46.91
C ALA A 631 24.18 0.54 -45.74
N ASP A 632 24.63 1.38 -44.78
CA ASP A 632 23.76 1.88 -43.73
C ASP A 632 22.63 2.75 -44.34
N GLU A 633 21.40 2.47 -43.86
CA GLU A 633 20.25 3.32 -44.14
C GLU A 633 19.75 3.96 -42.85
N GLN A 634 19.60 5.27 -42.82
CA GLN A 634 19.00 5.97 -41.67
C GLN A 634 17.47 5.83 -41.70
N SER A 635 16.85 5.81 -40.54
CA SER A 635 15.40 5.97 -40.41
C SER A 635 14.95 7.30 -40.95
N THR A 636 13.76 7.35 -41.52
CA THR A 636 13.23 8.57 -42.15
C THR A 636 11.77 8.80 -41.76
N PHE A 637 11.30 10.04 -42.00
CA PHE A 637 9.88 10.35 -41.85
C PHE A 637 8.99 9.46 -42.72
N PHE A 638 9.45 9.10 -43.93
CA PHE A 638 8.67 8.26 -44.84
C PHE A 638 8.53 6.82 -44.37
N GLU A 639 9.55 6.31 -43.65
CA GLU A 639 9.46 5.01 -43.00
C GLU A 639 8.35 5.02 -41.92
N LEU A 640 8.36 6.03 -41.03
CA LEU A 640 7.32 6.19 -40.01
C LEU A 640 5.92 6.34 -40.65
N LYS A 641 5.81 7.19 -41.68
CA LYS A 641 4.57 7.39 -42.42
C LYS A 641 4.04 6.09 -43.03
N ALA A 642 4.92 5.23 -43.58
CA ALA A 642 4.53 3.94 -44.15
C ALA A 642 3.92 3.03 -43.07
N TYR A 643 4.50 2.96 -41.86
CA TYR A 643 3.92 2.19 -40.76
C TYR A 643 2.56 2.74 -40.36
N VAL A 644 2.41 4.05 -40.22
CA VAL A 644 1.13 4.71 -39.88
C VAL A 644 0.06 4.40 -40.95
N MET A 645 0.40 4.55 -42.25
CA MET A 645 -0.52 4.29 -43.34
C MET A 645 -0.94 2.81 -43.42
N ASN A 646 -0.01 1.90 -43.14
CA ASN A 646 -0.29 0.47 -43.05
C ASN A 646 -1.23 0.14 -41.89
N ILE A 647 -1.07 0.77 -40.71
CA ILE A 647 -2.00 0.65 -39.59
C ILE A 647 -3.41 1.10 -40.00
N LEU A 648 -3.52 2.32 -40.56
CA LEU A 648 -4.81 2.88 -40.98
C LEU A 648 -5.52 1.98 -42.00
N SER A 649 -4.77 1.45 -42.99
CA SER A 649 -5.26 0.50 -43.98
C SER A 649 -5.72 -0.81 -43.32
N ARG A 650 -4.92 -1.35 -42.36
CA ARG A 650 -5.19 -2.62 -41.69
C ARG A 650 -6.47 -2.59 -40.87
N ILE A 651 -6.74 -1.46 -40.21
CA ILE A 651 -7.99 -1.27 -39.43
C ILE A 651 -9.16 -0.83 -40.28
N GLY A 652 -8.97 -0.66 -41.62
CA GLY A 652 -10.01 -0.36 -42.57
C GLY A 652 -10.39 1.12 -42.71
N VAL A 653 -9.46 2.07 -42.40
CA VAL A 653 -9.71 3.50 -42.68
C VAL A 653 -9.48 3.80 -44.17
N PRO A 654 -10.52 4.20 -44.93
CA PRO A 654 -10.37 4.48 -46.34
C PRO A 654 -9.48 5.71 -46.58
N PHE A 655 -8.52 5.59 -47.47
CA PHE A 655 -7.61 6.71 -47.83
C PHE A 655 -8.36 7.99 -48.20
N GLY A 656 -9.45 7.91 -48.94
CA GLY A 656 -10.27 9.03 -49.35
C GLY A 656 -10.99 9.78 -48.21
N MET A 657 -10.93 9.27 -46.95
CA MET A 657 -11.43 9.94 -45.77
C MET A 657 -10.33 10.73 -45.05
N LEU A 658 -9.07 10.56 -45.40
CA LEU A 658 -7.91 11.19 -44.77
C LEU A 658 -7.61 12.54 -45.40
N MET A 659 -7.42 13.56 -44.60
CA MET A 659 -6.99 14.88 -44.96
C MET A 659 -5.62 15.14 -44.31
N PHE A 660 -4.63 15.41 -45.13
CA PHE A 660 -3.26 15.71 -44.69
C PHE A 660 -3.09 17.20 -44.57
N LYS A 661 -2.49 17.65 -43.45
CA LYS A 661 -2.18 19.07 -43.19
C LYS A 661 -0.82 19.15 -42.51
N ASP A 662 -0.15 20.27 -42.69
CA ASP A 662 1.02 20.57 -41.91
C ASP A 662 0.67 20.78 -40.43
N SER A 663 1.47 20.22 -39.56
CA SER A 663 1.33 20.46 -38.13
C SER A 663 2.11 21.75 -37.76
N THR A 664 1.46 22.51 -36.87
CA THR A 664 2.08 23.69 -36.24
C THR A 664 2.51 23.41 -34.79
N GLY A 665 2.48 22.14 -34.39
CA GLY A 665 2.83 21.74 -33.03
C GLY A 665 4.31 21.94 -32.72
N ASP A 666 4.62 22.47 -31.55
CA ASP A 666 5.98 22.84 -31.12
C ASP A 666 6.83 21.64 -30.66
N ILE A 667 6.24 20.45 -30.59
CA ILE A 667 6.97 19.20 -30.28
C ILE A 667 7.75 18.66 -31.49
N PHE A 668 7.47 19.16 -32.69
CA PHE A 668 8.09 18.71 -33.93
C PHE A 668 8.91 19.82 -34.61
N SER A 669 9.95 19.41 -35.34
CA SER A 669 10.65 20.27 -36.29
C SER A 669 9.90 20.35 -37.63
N LYS A 670 9.36 19.23 -38.09
CA LYS A 670 8.48 19.08 -39.25
C LYS A 670 7.49 17.97 -38.96
N ALA A 671 6.22 18.20 -39.21
CA ALA A 671 5.19 17.21 -38.93
C ALA A 671 3.97 17.35 -39.83
N THR A 672 3.22 16.27 -39.93
CA THR A 672 1.96 16.17 -40.66
C THR A 672 0.86 15.71 -39.70
N VAL A 673 -0.29 16.35 -39.81
CA VAL A 673 -1.53 15.92 -39.13
C VAL A 673 -2.42 15.22 -40.14
N ILE A 674 -2.98 14.11 -39.77
CA ILE A 674 -4.04 13.41 -40.52
C ILE A 674 -5.36 13.61 -39.78
N GLU A 675 -6.31 14.23 -40.46
CA GLU A 675 -7.68 14.42 -39.96
C GLU A 675 -8.68 13.62 -40.76
N ASN A 676 -9.84 13.36 -40.19
CA ASN A 676 -10.98 12.87 -40.94
C ASN A 676 -11.73 14.04 -41.62
N ARG A 677 -12.69 13.78 -42.52
CA ARG A 677 -13.47 14.83 -43.20
C ARG A 677 -14.24 15.78 -42.26
N GLY A 678 -14.45 15.41 -41.02
CA GLY A 678 -15.07 16.25 -40.01
C GLY A 678 -14.08 17.12 -39.24
N GLY A 679 -12.80 17.17 -39.62
CA GLY A 679 -11.75 17.95 -38.95
C GLY A 679 -11.27 17.35 -37.64
N LYS A 680 -11.59 16.10 -37.33
CA LYS A 680 -11.09 15.43 -36.13
C LYS A 680 -9.69 14.88 -36.41
N LYS A 681 -8.72 15.28 -35.58
CA LYS A 681 -7.34 14.76 -35.62
C LYS A 681 -7.34 13.27 -35.32
N LEU A 682 -6.81 12.48 -36.23
CA LEU A 682 -6.63 11.04 -36.11
C LEU A 682 -5.20 10.66 -35.78
N VAL A 683 -4.24 11.34 -36.43
CA VAL A 683 -2.81 11.08 -36.27
C VAL A 683 -2.06 12.39 -36.33
N GLU A 684 -1.00 12.51 -35.55
CA GLU A 684 0.03 13.52 -35.72
C GLU A 684 1.39 12.81 -35.76
N MET A 685 2.24 13.12 -36.73
CA MET A 685 3.52 12.43 -36.90
C MET A 685 4.57 13.37 -37.48
N GLY A 686 5.82 13.22 -37.05
CA GLY A 686 6.91 14.07 -37.54
C GLY A 686 8.26 13.75 -36.94
N LEU A 687 9.21 14.62 -37.23
CA LEU A 687 10.54 14.66 -36.64
C LEU A 687 10.47 15.47 -35.34
N VAL A 688 10.77 14.87 -34.22
CA VAL A 688 10.78 15.53 -32.90
C VAL A 688 11.75 16.69 -32.89
N SER A 689 11.39 17.80 -32.26
CA SER A 689 12.21 19.02 -32.24
C SER A 689 13.52 18.80 -31.49
N LYS A 690 14.62 19.42 -32.00
CA LYS A 690 15.94 19.30 -31.38
C LYS A 690 15.97 19.79 -29.92
N ALA A 691 15.14 20.77 -29.59
CA ALA A 691 15.05 21.27 -28.21
C ALA A 691 14.53 20.20 -27.23
N ILE A 692 13.50 19.44 -27.62
CA ILE A 692 12.95 18.33 -26.82
C ILE A 692 13.95 17.18 -26.74
N LEU A 693 14.55 16.77 -27.87
CA LEU A 693 15.55 15.68 -27.85
C LEU A 693 16.73 16.03 -26.95
N LYS A 694 17.22 17.25 -27.00
CA LYS A 694 18.31 17.72 -26.12
C LYS A 694 17.88 17.68 -24.63
N SER A 695 16.65 18.09 -24.32
CA SER A 695 16.14 18.01 -22.94
C SER A 695 16.02 16.57 -22.42
N ALA A 696 15.81 15.61 -23.32
CA ALA A 696 15.77 14.19 -23.03
C ALA A 696 17.15 13.49 -23.07
N GLY A 697 18.23 14.24 -23.38
CA GLY A 697 19.60 13.67 -23.50
C GLY A 697 19.79 12.80 -24.74
N ILE A 698 19.07 13.09 -25.84
CA ILE A 698 19.12 12.33 -27.10
C ILE A 698 19.74 13.19 -28.17
N ASP A 699 20.86 12.74 -28.79
CA ASP A 699 21.57 13.45 -29.84
C ASP A 699 21.15 13.04 -31.27
N GLN A 700 20.49 11.89 -31.40
CA GLN A 700 20.02 11.36 -32.69
C GLN A 700 18.58 11.76 -33.00
N GLU A 701 18.23 11.76 -34.30
CA GLU A 701 16.87 12.06 -34.76
C GLU A 701 15.87 10.98 -34.27
N VAL A 702 14.71 11.43 -33.80
CA VAL A 702 13.61 10.58 -33.44
C VAL A 702 12.38 10.98 -34.22
N TYR A 703 11.81 10.03 -34.94
CA TYR A 703 10.55 10.17 -35.66
C TYR A 703 9.43 9.61 -34.74
N TYR A 704 8.42 10.43 -34.52
CA TYR A 704 7.33 10.13 -33.58
C TYR A 704 5.97 10.23 -34.27
N ALA A 705 5.08 9.30 -33.98
CA ALA A 705 3.68 9.38 -34.39
C ALA A 705 2.77 9.03 -33.20
N GLU A 706 1.69 9.80 -33.06
CA GLU A 706 0.64 9.57 -32.07
C GLU A 706 -0.71 9.44 -32.79
N LEU A 707 -1.33 8.27 -32.65
CA LEU A 707 -2.61 7.92 -33.25
C LEU A 707 -3.70 7.97 -32.18
N ASN A 708 -4.71 8.80 -32.37
CA ASN A 708 -5.86 8.84 -31.47
C ASN A 708 -6.76 7.63 -31.72
N TRP A 709 -6.53 6.57 -30.92
CA TRP A 709 -7.26 5.31 -31.04
C TRP A 709 -8.76 5.47 -30.82
N THR A 710 -9.14 6.32 -29.84
CA THR A 710 -10.53 6.66 -29.56
C THR A 710 -11.23 7.27 -30.78
N ALA A 711 -10.57 8.18 -31.48
CA ALA A 711 -11.11 8.83 -32.67
C ALA A 711 -11.14 7.87 -33.87
N LEU A 712 -10.12 7.05 -34.05
CA LEU A 712 -10.04 6.02 -35.08
C LEU A 712 -11.19 5.02 -34.96
N MET A 713 -11.44 4.49 -33.74
CA MET A 713 -12.54 3.55 -33.52
C MET A 713 -13.90 4.17 -33.84
N LYS A 714 -14.11 5.47 -33.55
CA LYS A 714 -15.34 6.16 -33.92
C LYS A 714 -15.46 6.31 -35.44
N THR A 715 -14.33 6.53 -36.14
CA THR A 715 -14.30 6.73 -37.61
C THR A 715 -14.66 5.44 -38.35
N ILE A 716 -14.17 4.28 -37.86
CA ILE A 716 -14.42 2.97 -38.51
C ILE A 716 -15.71 2.28 -38.06
N LYS A 717 -16.39 2.75 -37.02
CA LYS A 717 -17.59 2.09 -36.44
C LYS A 717 -18.70 1.78 -37.47
N LYS A 718 -18.81 2.59 -38.51
CA LYS A 718 -19.86 2.44 -39.56
C LYS A 718 -19.34 1.70 -40.82
N GLN A 719 -18.10 1.26 -40.82
CA GLN A 719 -17.48 0.62 -42.00
C GLN A 719 -17.86 -0.87 -42.05
N LYS A 720 -18.24 -1.30 -43.22
CA LYS A 720 -18.46 -2.73 -43.54
C LYS A 720 -17.28 -3.22 -44.35
N VAL A 721 -16.69 -4.33 -43.95
CA VAL A 721 -15.72 -5.05 -44.81
C VAL A 721 -16.49 -5.79 -45.88
N GLU A 722 -16.26 -5.45 -47.14
CA GLU A 722 -16.86 -6.11 -48.29
C GLU A 722 -15.76 -6.91 -49.01
N TYR A 723 -16.06 -8.18 -49.25
CA TYR A 723 -15.22 -9.00 -50.11
C TYR A 723 -15.39 -8.52 -51.56
N ARG A 724 -14.28 -8.34 -52.30
CA ARG A 724 -14.24 -8.12 -53.73
C ARG A 724 -13.27 -9.08 -54.36
N GLU A 725 -13.67 -9.69 -55.45
CA GLU A 725 -12.76 -10.51 -56.22
C GLU A 725 -11.63 -9.69 -56.81
N ILE A 726 -10.41 -10.27 -56.86
CA ILE A 726 -9.27 -9.65 -57.53
C ILE A 726 -9.61 -9.62 -59.03
N SER A 727 -9.39 -8.48 -59.66
CA SER A 727 -9.64 -8.28 -61.10
C SER A 727 -8.87 -9.30 -61.93
N LYS A 728 -9.55 -9.97 -62.86
CA LYS A 728 -8.96 -10.87 -63.84
C LYS A 728 -8.28 -10.15 -65.00
N TYR A 729 -8.47 -8.84 -65.08
CA TYR A 729 -7.92 -8.02 -66.17
C TYR A 729 -6.66 -7.30 -65.70
N PRO A 730 -5.60 -7.24 -66.58
CA PRO A 730 -4.33 -6.64 -66.19
C PRO A 730 -4.46 -5.14 -66.00
N ALA A 731 -3.72 -4.64 -65.02
CA ALA A 731 -3.51 -3.22 -64.85
C ALA A 731 -2.47 -2.69 -65.87
N VAL A 732 -2.63 -1.47 -66.27
CA VAL A 732 -1.70 -0.75 -67.17
C VAL A 732 -1.04 0.37 -66.40
N SER A 733 0.30 0.43 -66.53
CA SER A 733 1.14 1.45 -65.92
C SER A 733 1.56 2.49 -66.98
N ARG A 734 1.53 3.79 -66.64
CA ARG A 734 1.99 4.91 -67.48
C ARG A 734 2.76 5.92 -66.66
N ASP A 735 3.94 6.25 -67.12
CA ASP A 735 4.83 7.18 -66.46
C ASP A 735 4.74 8.57 -67.09
N LEU A 736 4.77 9.60 -66.27
CA LEU A 736 4.90 10.96 -66.71
C LEU A 736 6.03 11.61 -65.93
N ALA A 737 6.96 12.30 -66.60
CA ALA A 737 7.90 13.22 -66.03
C ALA A 737 7.28 14.61 -66.03
N LEU A 738 6.90 15.11 -64.86
CA LEU A 738 6.21 16.39 -64.72
C LEU A 738 7.19 17.44 -64.20
N LEU A 739 7.37 18.53 -64.98
CA LEU A 739 8.08 19.74 -64.55
C LEU A 739 7.07 20.65 -63.87
N ILE A 740 7.30 20.96 -62.61
CA ILE A 740 6.36 21.68 -61.76
C ILE A 740 7.09 22.72 -60.89
N ASP A 741 6.39 23.71 -60.36
CA ASP A 741 6.93 24.63 -59.37
C ASP A 741 7.30 23.88 -58.08
N LYS A 742 8.39 24.34 -57.43
CA LYS A 742 8.88 23.74 -56.17
C LYS A 742 7.82 23.64 -55.07
N ASN A 743 6.89 24.57 -55.05
CA ASN A 743 5.84 24.66 -54.06
C ASN A 743 4.68 23.68 -54.31
N VAL A 744 4.62 23.03 -55.48
CA VAL A 744 3.56 22.09 -55.79
C VAL A 744 3.81 20.77 -55.03
N GLU A 745 2.89 20.41 -54.20
CA GLU A 745 2.96 19.16 -53.44
C GLU A 745 2.43 17.97 -54.25
N PHE A 746 2.97 16.78 -53.99
CA PHE A 746 2.52 15.54 -54.66
C PHE A 746 1.03 15.25 -54.46
N VAL A 747 0.49 15.52 -53.28
CA VAL A 747 -0.94 15.32 -52.97
C VAL A 747 -1.85 16.13 -53.90
N THR A 748 -1.39 17.29 -54.41
CA THR A 748 -2.12 18.11 -55.34
C THR A 748 -2.20 17.42 -56.73
N ILE A 749 -1.08 16.82 -57.16
CA ILE A 749 -1.03 16.03 -58.41
C ILE A 749 -1.97 14.83 -58.30
N GLU A 750 -1.87 14.09 -57.18
CA GLU A 750 -2.71 12.94 -56.89
C GLU A 750 -4.21 13.32 -56.91
N SER A 751 -4.57 14.41 -56.26
CA SER A 751 -5.94 14.94 -56.21
C SER A 751 -6.48 15.31 -57.61
N VAL A 752 -5.67 15.98 -58.44
CA VAL A 752 -6.05 16.34 -59.79
C VAL A 752 -6.25 15.08 -60.64
N ALA A 753 -5.34 14.11 -60.53
CA ALA A 753 -5.42 12.83 -61.25
C ALA A 753 -6.70 12.06 -60.90
N TYR A 754 -7.00 11.85 -59.61
CA TYR A 754 -8.21 11.14 -59.19
C TYR A 754 -9.50 11.90 -59.53
N ARG A 755 -9.50 13.23 -59.55
CA ARG A 755 -10.65 14.02 -60.05
C ARG A 755 -10.80 13.90 -61.57
N SER A 756 -9.70 13.74 -62.26
CA SER A 756 -9.70 13.58 -63.74
C SER A 756 -10.25 12.23 -64.17
N GLU A 757 -9.88 11.16 -63.45
CA GLU A 757 -10.36 9.82 -63.72
C GLU A 757 -10.72 9.12 -62.39
N LYS A 758 -12.03 8.92 -62.15
CA LYS A 758 -12.54 8.42 -60.85
C LYS A 758 -12.73 6.90 -60.83
N LYS A 759 -12.79 6.27 -62.00
CA LYS A 759 -13.21 4.84 -62.08
C LYS A 759 -12.05 3.93 -62.47
N LEU A 760 -11.23 4.34 -63.36
CA LEU A 760 -10.22 3.46 -63.96
C LEU A 760 -8.82 3.76 -63.38
N LEU A 761 -8.55 4.93 -62.80
CA LEU A 761 -7.30 5.23 -62.11
C LEU A 761 -7.31 4.58 -60.72
N ARG A 762 -6.40 3.62 -60.50
CA ARG A 762 -6.29 2.84 -59.28
C ARG A 762 -5.25 3.44 -58.32
N LYS A 763 -4.13 3.90 -58.86
CA LYS A 763 -3.01 4.37 -58.05
C LYS A 763 -2.22 5.44 -58.79
N VAL A 764 -1.67 6.38 -58.00
CA VAL A 764 -0.73 7.40 -58.47
C VAL A 764 0.50 7.29 -57.58
N GLU A 765 1.66 7.06 -58.13
CA GLU A 765 2.90 6.86 -57.39
C GLU A 765 3.99 7.79 -57.83
N LEU A 766 4.66 8.45 -56.87
CA LEU A 766 5.86 9.22 -57.12
C LEU A 766 7.06 8.26 -56.95
N PHE A 767 7.83 8.03 -57.98
CA PHE A 767 8.97 7.12 -57.92
C PHE A 767 10.31 7.80 -58.10
N ASP A 768 10.36 9.06 -58.59
CA ASP A 768 11.59 9.84 -58.65
C ASP A 768 11.33 11.34 -58.47
N VAL A 769 12.28 12.02 -57.79
CA VAL A 769 12.26 13.44 -57.53
C VAL A 769 13.61 14.02 -57.95
N TYR A 770 13.61 14.89 -58.92
CA TYR A 770 14.84 15.55 -59.39
C TYR A 770 14.79 17.07 -59.18
N GLU A 771 15.75 17.55 -58.40
CA GLU A 771 15.99 18.97 -58.15
C GLU A 771 17.46 19.25 -58.47
N GLY A 772 17.77 19.63 -59.69
CA GLY A 772 19.16 19.79 -60.10
C GLY A 772 19.38 20.95 -61.07
N LYS A 773 20.65 21.20 -61.42
CA LYS A 773 21.12 22.36 -62.21
C LYS A 773 20.55 22.36 -63.61
N ASN A 774 19.97 21.29 -64.09
CA ASN A 774 19.42 21.22 -65.47
C ASN A 774 17.91 21.52 -65.51
N LEU A 775 17.36 22.15 -64.47
CA LEU A 775 15.96 22.59 -64.43
C LEU A 775 15.91 24.12 -64.39
N PRO A 776 14.85 24.74 -64.91
CA PRO A 776 14.59 26.15 -64.72
C PRO A 776 14.56 26.52 -63.22
N GLU A 777 15.00 27.73 -62.88
CA GLU A 777 14.98 28.22 -61.51
C GLU A 777 13.54 28.19 -60.93
N GLY A 778 13.38 27.70 -59.72
CA GLY A 778 12.08 27.58 -59.06
C GLY A 778 11.27 26.35 -59.48
N LYS A 779 11.79 25.45 -60.29
CA LYS A 779 11.14 24.22 -60.76
C LYS A 779 11.78 22.97 -60.15
N LYS A 780 10.98 21.90 -60.13
CA LYS A 780 11.40 20.52 -59.81
C LYS A 780 10.72 19.55 -60.78
N SER A 781 11.31 18.35 -60.93
CA SER A 781 10.73 17.31 -61.76
C SER A 781 10.27 16.13 -60.89
N TYR A 782 9.04 15.75 -61.07
CA TYR A 782 8.48 14.53 -60.49
C TYR A 782 8.26 13.46 -61.57
N ALA A 783 8.80 12.27 -61.30
CA ALA A 783 8.44 11.12 -62.13
C ALA A 783 7.30 10.37 -61.45
N VAL A 784 6.14 10.38 -62.08
CA VAL A 784 4.88 9.92 -61.52
C VAL A 784 4.34 8.76 -62.36
N ASN A 785 4.03 7.66 -61.70
CA ASN A 785 3.42 6.48 -62.31
C ASN A 785 1.92 6.51 -62.06
N PHE A 786 1.13 6.23 -63.10
CA PHE A 786 -0.33 6.15 -63.06
C PHE A 786 -0.76 4.69 -63.40
N ILE A 787 -1.41 4.04 -62.48
CA ILE A 787 -1.90 2.67 -62.63
C ILE A 787 -3.39 2.70 -62.98
N LEU A 788 -3.72 2.22 -64.15
CA LEU A 788 -5.07 2.19 -64.70
C LEU A 788 -5.56 0.74 -64.81
N GLN A 789 -6.80 0.47 -64.36
CA GLN A 789 -7.39 -0.85 -64.45
C GLN A 789 -8.91 -0.79 -64.52
N ASP A 790 -9.51 -1.58 -65.43
CA ASP A 790 -10.96 -1.86 -65.45
C ASP A 790 -11.19 -3.23 -64.84
N GLU A 791 -12.20 -3.34 -63.99
CA GLU A 791 -12.57 -4.59 -63.34
C GLU A 791 -13.39 -5.52 -64.26
N GLN A 792 -13.91 -4.99 -65.37
CA GLN A 792 -14.83 -5.70 -66.23
C GLN A 792 -14.22 -6.08 -67.59
N LYS A 793 -13.13 -5.40 -68.03
CA LYS A 793 -12.49 -5.63 -69.29
C LYS A 793 -11.04 -5.14 -69.35
N THR A 794 -10.28 -5.64 -70.32
CA THR A 794 -8.95 -5.14 -70.61
C THR A 794 -9.05 -3.76 -71.23
N LEU A 795 -8.25 -2.79 -70.79
CA LEU A 795 -8.16 -1.45 -71.36
C LEU A 795 -7.44 -1.47 -72.71
N ASN A 796 -7.96 -0.78 -73.69
CA ASN A 796 -7.28 -0.61 -74.96
C ASN A 796 -6.49 0.71 -75.04
N ASP A 797 -5.51 0.79 -75.94
CA ASP A 797 -4.59 1.95 -76.00
C ASP A 797 -5.33 3.28 -76.20
N LYS A 798 -6.40 3.33 -77.03
CA LYS A 798 -7.20 4.54 -77.26
C LYS A 798 -7.86 5.06 -75.94
N GLN A 799 -8.31 4.14 -75.10
CA GLN A 799 -8.92 4.49 -73.80
C GLN A 799 -7.84 5.03 -72.83
N ILE A 800 -6.70 4.32 -72.78
CA ILE A 800 -5.55 4.70 -71.96
C ILE A 800 -5.06 6.07 -72.35
N ASP A 801 -4.81 6.32 -73.64
CA ASP A 801 -4.34 7.63 -74.14
C ASP A 801 -5.35 8.72 -73.84
N SER A 802 -6.64 8.47 -74.02
CA SER A 802 -7.69 9.45 -73.67
C SER A 802 -7.68 9.86 -72.20
N ILE A 803 -7.51 8.85 -71.30
CA ILE A 803 -7.42 9.12 -69.87
C ILE A 803 -6.17 9.90 -69.52
N MET A 804 -5.01 9.47 -70.01
CA MET A 804 -3.73 10.14 -69.79
C MET A 804 -3.72 11.59 -70.31
N ASN A 805 -4.22 11.80 -71.50
CA ASN A 805 -4.34 13.14 -72.09
C ASN A 805 -5.26 14.05 -71.21
N LYS A 806 -6.35 13.50 -70.68
CA LYS A 806 -7.22 14.25 -69.79
C LYS A 806 -6.51 14.62 -68.48
N ILE A 807 -5.77 13.65 -67.89
CA ILE A 807 -4.96 13.91 -66.69
C ILE A 807 -3.93 14.96 -66.95
N ILE A 808 -3.15 14.85 -68.01
CA ILE A 808 -2.12 15.81 -68.40
C ILE A 808 -2.72 17.22 -68.61
N ALA A 809 -3.85 17.34 -69.36
CA ALA A 809 -4.50 18.62 -69.56
C ALA A 809 -4.97 19.29 -68.27
N ASN A 810 -5.51 18.51 -67.33
CA ASN A 810 -5.92 19.03 -66.04
C ASN A 810 -4.74 19.37 -65.13
N LEU A 811 -3.65 18.62 -65.11
CA LEU A 811 -2.43 18.96 -64.41
C LEU A 811 -1.81 20.26 -64.94
N LYS A 812 -1.77 20.42 -66.25
CA LYS A 812 -1.31 21.66 -66.87
C LYS A 812 -2.19 22.85 -66.48
N LYS A 813 -3.51 22.65 -66.50
CA LYS A 813 -4.49 23.73 -66.19
C LYS A 813 -4.46 24.14 -64.72
N GLU A 814 -4.40 23.19 -63.79
CA GLU A 814 -4.58 23.43 -62.36
C GLU A 814 -3.26 23.82 -61.67
N ILE A 815 -2.15 23.23 -62.06
CA ILE A 815 -0.88 23.36 -61.39
C ILE A 815 0.29 23.80 -62.32
N GLY A 816 0.00 24.16 -63.54
CA GLY A 816 1.00 24.57 -64.50
C GLY A 816 2.04 23.50 -64.84
N ALA A 817 1.71 22.21 -64.69
CA ALA A 817 2.64 21.11 -64.98
C ALA A 817 2.96 21.02 -66.47
N GLU A 818 4.22 20.85 -66.78
CA GLU A 818 4.73 20.60 -68.13
C GLU A 818 5.33 19.21 -68.22
N LEU A 819 5.20 18.55 -69.35
CA LEU A 819 5.90 17.29 -69.59
C LEU A 819 7.36 17.55 -69.93
N ARG A 820 8.24 16.81 -69.29
CA ARG A 820 9.68 16.88 -69.49
C ARG A 820 10.12 15.84 -70.50
#